data_d4e98356338b82ef2d6e16007d92e6a3
#
_entry.id   d4e98356338b82ef2d6e16007d92e6a3
#
_cell.length_a   1.000
_cell.length_b   1.000
_cell.length_c   1.000
_cell.angle_alpha   90.00
_cell.angle_beta   90.00
_cell.angle_gamma   90.00
#
_symmetry.space_group_name_H-M   'P 1'
#
loop_
_entity.id
_entity.type
_entity.pdbx_description
1 polymer ?
#
loop_
_entity_poly.entity_id
_entity_poly.type
_entity_poly.pdbx_seq_one_letter_code
_entity_poly.pdbx_strand_id
1 'polypeptide(L)'
;MLKRAKLLSLILFLCVLSACGAKSKDWETTKGEQRYQAISIAENTSWMCVSQDNLYLQKADSGEILQYGGGNLVTAPNSGFTRTEDGSVIVAEPMDAEQFAVHIYDPAADLQTNMDIPVENSDMAHLQCNQLLLFQNQLVLTWTGADSQLSSYRYGLICIDTTTQSVSFSKSLKAAPAGFAVLDEKRYAAAGDKLYLVKENTLEQEAAFPFQIQACGSGLDGSVLLGSELALFQWVPGTNQLTELLRWGDVLLSAAPSQIAADSSGRVYCLADTTVFCCTAQAEASDANTLILATDTPESVGSMVAQFNQSHTDYQIVVETYSSEDKSRLNVDLATGNTPDIFCFGTDFYGMSPFKPGVYAAKGMLLDLYALIDNDPELTRDSFLPNVLGALESEDGAIYTMPSGFWADVIVGNSHRIGNRPSWNFQEMQEVVNELGYEGPVMGPHVTQDLLLQFVLAYNQDEFVDWASGTCRFDTEAFGELLQFVAQAPETQDSSEERNDFELIAAGEQLLMYGKLGNVKSIQKFQQNFGTTDLSFVGFPASSGIGNAISYDMSLAISAGCQAPDAAWEFVREFYLDDYDAPAFPVNKAALMRKFAQEQAEEGETVLSDSTGFEVRMTAPSDEECDTVLALIESLDRVYRFDPELYQIVFEEASAFFKGEASLSDVLPRIQNRAQIYISEQSQ
;
A
#
# COMPACT_ATOMS: atom_id res chain seq x y z
N MET A 1 28.93 31.83 -24.46
CA MET A 1 29.46 30.65 -23.72
C MET A 1 28.35 29.70 -23.24
N LEU A 2 27.16 30.15 -22.87
CA LEU A 2 26.06 29.28 -22.39
C LEU A 2 25.47 28.31 -23.44
N LYS A 3 25.47 28.66 -24.73
CA LYS A 3 24.95 27.77 -25.76
C LYS A 3 25.88 26.58 -26.10
N ARG A 4 27.17 26.68 -25.81
CA ARG A 4 28.12 25.56 -26.00
C ARG A 4 28.11 24.58 -24.81
N ALA A 5 27.77 25.01 -23.63
CA ALA A 5 27.64 24.14 -22.46
C ALA A 5 26.38 23.23 -22.55
N LYS A 6 25.26 23.75 -23.08
CA LYS A 6 24.05 22.92 -23.29
C LYS A 6 24.20 21.88 -24.40
N LEU A 7 25.01 22.18 -25.43
CA LEU A 7 25.28 21.22 -26.49
C LEU A 7 26.24 20.11 -26.05
N LEU A 8 27.22 20.42 -25.17
CA LEU A 8 28.10 19.39 -24.57
C LEU A 8 27.37 18.50 -23.57
N SER A 9 26.43 19.03 -22.82
CA SER A 9 25.58 18.24 -21.90
C SER A 9 24.65 17.29 -22.65
N LEU A 10 24.08 17.72 -23.78
CA LEU A 10 23.23 16.89 -24.63
C LEU A 10 24.02 15.79 -25.36
N ILE A 11 25.27 16.09 -25.76
CA ILE A 11 26.17 15.10 -26.39
C ILE A 11 26.70 14.11 -25.35
N LEU A 12 26.95 14.52 -24.11
CA LEU A 12 27.33 13.60 -23.03
C LEU A 12 26.17 12.67 -22.63
N PHE A 13 24.92 13.15 -22.65
CA PHE A 13 23.74 12.32 -22.38
C PHE A 13 23.47 11.32 -23.51
N LEU A 14 23.72 11.69 -24.78
CA LEU A 14 23.63 10.79 -25.94
C LEU A 14 24.81 9.77 -26.01
N CYS A 15 25.99 10.13 -25.49
CA CYS A 15 27.12 9.20 -25.43
C CYS A 15 27.05 8.18 -24.30
N VAL A 16 26.29 8.44 -23.21
CA VAL A 16 26.05 7.46 -22.13
C VAL A 16 25.01 6.41 -22.55
N LEU A 17 24.10 6.76 -23.48
CA LEU A 17 23.14 5.81 -24.06
C LEU A 17 23.75 4.92 -25.17
N SER A 18 24.96 5.22 -25.67
CA SER A 18 25.60 4.43 -26.72
C SER A 18 26.75 3.52 -26.24
N ALA A 19 27.01 3.46 -24.93
CA ALA A 19 28.09 2.66 -24.36
C ALA A 19 27.65 1.32 -23.71
N CYS A 20 26.35 0.97 -23.73
CA CYS A 20 25.87 -0.37 -23.38
C CYS A 20 25.32 -1.04 -24.64
N GLY A 21 26.23 -1.63 -25.43
CA GLY A 21 25.91 -2.42 -26.61
C GLY A 21 25.39 -3.83 -26.27
N ALA A 22 24.27 -3.93 -25.58
CA ALA A 22 23.36 -5.06 -25.72
C ALA A 22 22.10 -4.51 -26.38
N LYS A 23 21.80 -4.91 -27.62
CA LYS A 23 20.49 -4.64 -28.22
C LYS A 23 19.46 -5.16 -27.24
N SER A 24 18.67 -4.27 -26.64
CA SER A 24 17.44 -4.68 -25.96
C SER A 24 16.66 -5.48 -27.01
N LYS A 25 16.37 -6.74 -26.73
CA LYS A 25 15.42 -7.50 -27.53
C LYS A 25 14.09 -6.72 -27.42
N ASP A 26 13.49 -6.34 -28.54
CA ASP A 26 12.13 -5.82 -28.55
C ASP A 26 11.22 -6.99 -28.13
N TRP A 27 10.62 -6.90 -26.94
CA TRP A 27 9.67 -7.89 -26.44
C TRP A 27 8.28 -7.62 -27.02
N GLU A 28 7.67 -8.64 -27.60
CA GLU A 28 6.27 -8.61 -27.99
C GLU A 28 5.43 -9.16 -26.82
N THR A 29 4.68 -8.27 -26.16
CA THR A 29 3.77 -8.67 -25.08
C THR A 29 2.38 -8.84 -25.66
N THR A 30 1.79 -10.01 -25.44
CA THR A 30 0.39 -10.33 -25.78
C THR A 30 -0.38 -10.63 -24.51
N LYS A 31 -1.67 -10.28 -24.46
CA LYS A 31 -2.56 -10.66 -23.37
C LYS A 31 -3.06 -12.08 -23.59
N GLY A 32 -3.04 -12.93 -22.57
CA GLY A 32 -3.64 -14.27 -22.62
C GLY A 32 -5.15 -14.17 -22.83
N GLU A 33 -5.71 -15.15 -23.51
CA GLU A 33 -7.16 -15.23 -23.78
C GLU A 33 -7.97 -15.76 -22.57
N GLN A 34 -7.28 -16.43 -21.62
CA GLN A 34 -7.90 -17.03 -20.45
C GLN A 34 -8.04 -16.04 -19.31
N ARG A 35 -9.17 -16.04 -18.63
CA ARG A 35 -9.35 -15.38 -17.33
C ARG A 35 -8.94 -16.33 -16.22
N TYR A 36 -8.42 -15.77 -15.13
CA TYR A 36 -8.02 -16.51 -13.95
C TYR A 36 -8.83 -16.04 -12.74
N GLN A 37 -9.06 -16.97 -11.82
CA GLN A 37 -9.58 -16.70 -10.49
C GLN A 37 -8.58 -17.22 -9.48
N ALA A 38 -8.28 -16.42 -8.44
CA ALA A 38 -7.47 -16.86 -7.31
C ALA A 38 -8.36 -17.12 -6.09
N ILE A 39 -8.09 -18.20 -5.39
CA ILE A 39 -8.75 -18.56 -4.14
C ILE A 39 -7.67 -18.74 -3.10
N SER A 40 -7.77 -18.06 -1.94
CA SER A 40 -6.93 -18.34 -0.78
C SER A 40 -7.20 -19.77 -0.29
N ILE A 41 -6.14 -20.56 -0.17
CA ILE A 41 -6.22 -21.96 0.23
C ILE A 41 -5.47 -22.29 1.51
N ALA A 42 -4.48 -21.48 1.87
CA ALA A 42 -3.73 -21.65 3.10
C ALA A 42 -3.16 -20.30 3.58
N GLU A 43 -3.19 -20.08 4.86
CA GLU A 43 -2.63 -18.91 5.54
C GLU A 43 -1.49 -19.33 6.47
N ASN A 44 -0.76 -18.35 7.02
CA ASN A 44 0.37 -18.57 7.91
C ASN A 44 1.43 -19.48 7.28
N THR A 45 1.80 -19.19 6.03
CA THR A 45 2.73 -19.97 5.23
C THR A 45 3.96 -19.13 4.89
N SER A 46 5.16 -19.64 5.19
CA SER A 46 6.45 -18.99 4.87
C SER A 46 7.09 -19.53 3.59
N TRP A 47 6.70 -20.73 3.16
CA TRP A 47 7.29 -21.39 2.01
C TRP A 47 6.34 -22.41 1.38
N MET A 48 6.43 -22.58 0.06
CA MET A 48 5.67 -23.62 -0.64
C MET A 48 6.51 -24.31 -1.70
N CYS A 49 6.17 -25.56 -2.02
CA CYS A 49 6.63 -26.22 -3.23
C CYS A 49 5.54 -27.15 -3.80
N VAL A 50 5.60 -27.40 -5.11
CA VAL A 50 4.78 -28.40 -5.78
C VAL A 50 5.67 -29.55 -6.24
N SER A 51 5.29 -30.78 -5.88
CA SER A 51 5.97 -31.99 -6.29
C SER A 51 4.94 -33.08 -6.59
N GLN A 52 5.04 -33.70 -7.76
CA GLN A 52 4.07 -34.74 -8.22
C GLN A 52 2.60 -34.30 -8.07
N ASP A 53 2.29 -33.09 -8.51
CA ASP A 53 0.95 -32.45 -8.43
C ASP A 53 0.41 -32.25 -7.00
N ASN A 54 1.22 -32.44 -5.97
CA ASN A 54 0.85 -32.13 -4.60
C ASN A 54 1.52 -30.84 -4.15
N LEU A 55 0.76 -30.02 -3.46
CA LEU A 55 1.24 -28.80 -2.82
C LEU A 55 1.73 -29.13 -1.40
N TYR A 56 2.93 -28.64 -1.07
CA TYR A 56 3.55 -28.74 0.24
C TYR A 56 3.80 -27.34 0.78
N LEU A 57 3.55 -27.16 2.07
CA LEU A 57 3.56 -25.88 2.75
C LEU A 57 4.42 -25.94 4.00
N GLN A 58 5.11 -24.86 4.33
CA GLN A 58 5.74 -24.67 5.62
C GLN A 58 5.00 -23.57 6.40
N LYS A 59 4.61 -23.87 7.63
CA LYS A 59 3.95 -22.91 8.52
C LYS A 59 4.95 -21.86 9.02
N ALA A 60 4.57 -20.59 8.99
CA ALA A 60 5.44 -19.48 9.36
C ALA A 60 5.73 -19.43 10.87
N ASP A 61 4.77 -19.81 11.71
CA ASP A 61 4.87 -19.77 13.18
C ASP A 61 5.60 -20.98 13.77
N SER A 62 5.34 -22.19 13.26
CA SER A 62 5.85 -23.43 13.81
C SER A 62 6.99 -24.08 13.01
N GLY A 63 7.18 -23.69 11.74
CA GLY A 63 8.12 -24.32 10.82
C GLY A 63 7.69 -25.73 10.40
N GLU A 64 6.47 -26.15 10.68
CA GLU A 64 5.95 -27.46 10.25
C GLU A 64 5.81 -27.51 8.72
N ILE A 65 6.42 -28.51 8.12
CA ILE A 65 6.28 -28.80 6.68
C ILE A 65 5.23 -29.89 6.52
N LEU A 66 4.16 -29.58 5.78
CA LEU A 66 3.03 -30.48 5.61
C LEU A 66 2.59 -30.55 4.15
N GLN A 67 1.94 -31.65 3.77
CA GLN A 67 1.20 -31.73 2.52
C GLN A 67 -0.16 -31.02 2.68
N TYR A 68 -0.52 -30.16 1.73
CA TYR A 68 -1.84 -29.51 1.75
C TYR A 68 -2.97 -30.54 1.76
N GLY A 69 -3.84 -30.48 2.78
CA GLY A 69 -4.86 -31.51 3.04
C GLY A 69 -4.37 -32.80 3.66
N GLY A 70 -3.08 -32.89 4.06
CA GLY A 70 -2.43 -34.05 4.68
C GLY A 70 -1.87 -33.76 6.06
N GLY A 71 -0.99 -34.64 6.54
CA GLY A 71 -0.32 -34.54 7.83
C GLY A 71 1.02 -33.80 7.78
N ASN A 72 1.59 -33.53 8.97
CA ASN A 72 2.94 -33.01 9.12
C ASN A 72 3.99 -34.04 8.65
N LEU A 73 5.00 -33.57 7.94
CA LEU A 73 6.12 -34.38 7.44
C LEU A 73 7.37 -34.17 8.31
N VAL A 74 7.80 -32.93 8.45
CA VAL A 74 9.01 -32.53 9.19
C VAL A 74 8.77 -31.15 9.78
N THR A 75 9.47 -30.83 10.88
CA THR A 75 9.48 -29.46 11.45
C THR A 75 10.89 -28.88 11.33
N ALA A 76 10.99 -27.72 10.64
CA ALA A 76 12.26 -27.04 10.40
C ALA A 76 12.02 -25.52 10.29
N PRO A 77 11.98 -24.78 11.42
CA PRO A 77 11.71 -23.35 11.42
C PRO A 77 12.82 -22.55 10.70
N ASN A 78 12.46 -21.44 10.06
CA ASN A 78 13.38 -20.52 9.36
C ASN A 78 14.19 -21.15 8.22
N SER A 79 13.67 -22.19 7.59
CA SER A 79 14.36 -22.94 6.52
C SER A 79 13.65 -22.80 5.18
N GLY A 80 14.36 -23.10 4.10
CA GLY A 80 13.77 -23.44 2.81
C GLY A 80 13.63 -24.94 2.67
N PHE A 81 12.65 -25.42 1.92
CA PHE A 81 12.52 -26.85 1.66
C PHE A 81 12.16 -27.17 0.21
N THR A 82 12.46 -28.40 -0.20
CA THR A 82 11.95 -28.99 -1.44
C THR A 82 11.64 -30.47 -1.22
N ARG A 83 10.87 -31.08 -2.11
CA ARG A 83 10.51 -32.48 -2.04
C ARG A 83 10.93 -33.21 -3.31
N THR A 84 11.49 -34.38 -3.14
CA THR A 84 11.94 -35.25 -4.22
C THR A 84 10.81 -36.13 -4.78
N GLU A 85 11.02 -36.73 -5.93
CA GLU A 85 10.04 -37.66 -6.53
C GLU A 85 9.84 -38.96 -5.71
N ASP A 86 10.86 -39.42 -4.96
CA ASP A 86 10.72 -40.57 -4.08
C ASP A 86 10.07 -40.25 -2.72
N GLY A 87 9.71 -38.98 -2.53
CA GLY A 87 9.01 -38.51 -1.34
C GLY A 87 9.91 -38.01 -0.21
N SER A 88 11.23 -38.00 -0.39
CA SER A 88 12.15 -37.42 0.60
C SER A 88 11.99 -35.90 0.69
N VAL A 89 12.22 -35.32 1.87
CA VAL A 89 12.18 -33.87 2.12
C VAL A 89 13.61 -33.36 2.31
N ILE A 90 13.98 -32.33 1.57
CA ILE A 90 15.25 -31.64 1.72
C ILE A 90 15.00 -30.29 2.33
N VAL A 91 15.72 -29.99 3.40
CA VAL A 91 15.61 -28.72 4.14
C VAL A 91 16.98 -28.05 4.13
N ALA A 92 17.00 -26.74 3.91
CA ALA A 92 18.20 -25.92 4.05
C ALA A 92 17.93 -24.80 5.05
N GLU A 93 18.65 -24.80 6.17
CA GLU A 93 18.50 -23.82 7.24
C GLU A 93 19.84 -23.09 7.49
N PRO A 94 19.81 -21.76 7.71
CA PRO A 94 21.02 -21.03 8.07
C PRO A 94 21.46 -21.41 9.49
N MET A 95 22.71 -21.84 9.64
CA MET A 95 23.32 -22.12 10.95
C MET A 95 23.88 -20.84 11.58
N ASP A 96 24.52 -20.03 10.74
CA ASP A 96 25.12 -18.74 11.08
C ASP A 96 25.19 -17.85 9.82
N ALA A 97 25.96 -16.78 9.84
CA ALA A 97 26.12 -15.87 8.72
C ALA A 97 26.97 -16.44 7.55
N GLU A 98 27.63 -17.58 7.74
CA GLU A 98 28.61 -18.11 6.79
C GLU A 98 28.32 -19.53 6.27
N GLN A 99 27.26 -20.18 6.78
CA GLN A 99 26.94 -21.55 6.37
C GLN A 99 25.47 -21.94 6.52
N PHE A 100 25.03 -22.87 5.65
CA PHE A 100 23.76 -23.59 5.77
C PHE A 100 23.99 -25.02 6.24
N ALA A 101 23.08 -25.52 7.08
CA ALA A 101 22.90 -26.96 7.25
C ALA A 101 21.84 -27.44 6.22
N VAL A 102 22.18 -28.49 5.48
CA VAL A 102 21.25 -29.15 4.56
C VAL A 102 20.95 -30.55 5.08
N HIS A 103 19.67 -30.79 5.38
CA HIS A 103 19.15 -32.05 5.90
C HIS A 103 18.31 -32.76 4.85
N ILE A 104 18.51 -34.06 4.68
CA ILE A 104 17.67 -34.91 3.83
C ILE A 104 16.97 -35.92 4.71
N TYR A 105 15.65 -35.86 4.71
CA TYR A 105 14.75 -36.77 5.43
C TYR A 105 14.13 -37.73 4.41
N ASP A 106 14.04 -39.01 4.78
CA ASP A 106 13.31 -39.99 3.95
C ASP A 106 11.78 -39.81 4.09
N PRO A 107 10.94 -40.55 3.32
CA PRO A 107 9.50 -40.46 3.38
C PRO A 107 8.88 -40.81 4.75
N ALA A 108 9.63 -41.47 5.63
CA ALA A 108 9.24 -41.77 7.00
C ALA A 108 9.64 -40.68 8.01
N ALA A 109 10.22 -39.58 7.53
CA ALA A 109 10.77 -38.46 8.29
C ALA A 109 12.01 -38.78 9.12
N ASP A 110 12.74 -39.87 8.77
CA ASP A 110 14.04 -40.20 9.37
C ASP A 110 15.15 -39.42 8.68
N LEU A 111 16.03 -38.77 9.45
CA LEU A 111 17.17 -38.02 8.92
C LEU A 111 18.19 -38.99 8.31
N GLN A 112 18.40 -38.87 6.98
CA GLN A 112 19.31 -39.69 6.22
C GLN A 112 20.69 -39.06 6.04
N THR A 113 20.73 -37.74 5.86
CA THR A 113 21.93 -36.98 5.54
C THR A 113 21.89 -35.59 6.17
N ASN A 114 23.08 -35.19 6.66
CA ASN A 114 23.34 -33.83 7.12
C ASN A 114 24.61 -33.30 6.46
N MET A 115 24.57 -32.11 5.88
CA MET A 115 25.71 -31.49 5.18
C MET A 115 25.83 -30.03 5.61
N ASP A 116 27.05 -29.61 5.95
CA ASP A 116 27.34 -28.19 6.22
C ASP A 116 27.87 -27.54 4.93
N ILE A 117 27.16 -26.53 4.45
CA ILE A 117 27.44 -25.87 3.18
C ILE A 117 27.96 -24.46 3.45
N PRO A 118 29.26 -24.20 3.20
CA PRO A 118 29.84 -22.89 3.40
C PRO A 118 29.37 -21.90 2.33
N VAL A 119 29.18 -20.66 2.75
CA VAL A 119 28.77 -19.52 1.94
C VAL A 119 29.85 -18.43 2.02
N GLU A 120 30.25 -17.89 0.88
CA GLU A 120 31.10 -16.69 0.86
C GLU A 120 30.29 -15.45 1.25
N ASN A 121 30.09 -15.25 2.53
CA ASN A 121 29.25 -14.18 3.09
C ASN A 121 30.00 -13.39 4.19
N SER A 122 31.32 -13.21 4.06
CA SER A 122 32.08 -12.39 4.98
C SER A 122 31.51 -10.96 5.08
N ASP A 123 31.52 -10.37 6.26
CA ASP A 123 31.02 -9.05 6.59
C ASP A 123 29.48 -8.92 6.68
N MET A 124 28.73 -10.04 6.61
CA MET A 124 27.29 -10.07 6.81
C MET A 124 26.93 -10.71 8.17
N ALA A 125 25.81 -10.27 8.75
CA ALA A 125 25.34 -10.74 10.04
C ALA A 125 24.19 -11.75 9.93
N HIS A 126 23.46 -11.72 8.82
CA HIS A 126 22.30 -12.57 8.58
C HIS A 126 22.42 -13.33 7.28
N LEU A 127 21.95 -14.55 7.27
CA LEU A 127 21.90 -15.41 6.09
C LEU A 127 20.49 -16.00 5.97
N GLN A 128 19.94 -16.03 4.75
CA GLN A 128 18.61 -16.56 4.47
C GLN A 128 18.65 -17.42 3.20
N CYS A 129 17.98 -18.56 3.23
CA CYS A 129 17.68 -19.35 2.04
C CYS A 129 16.47 -18.71 1.33
N ASN A 130 16.62 -18.40 0.03
CA ASN A 130 15.54 -17.84 -0.76
C ASN A 130 14.77 -18.90 -1.55
N GLN A 131 15.51 -19.83 -2.17
CA GLN A 131 14.91 -20.88 -2.99
C GLN A 131 15.78 -22.14 -2.96
N LEU A 132 15.14 -23.28 -3.06
CA LEU A 132 15.78 -24.58 -3.07
C LEU A 132 15.18 -25.45 -4.17
N LEU A 133 16.03 -26.03 -5.00
CA LEU A 133 15.64 -26.91 -6.10
C LEU A 133 16.52 -28.13 -6.12
N LEU A 134 15.92 -29.32 -6.11
CA LEU A 134 16.63 -30.55 -6.44
C LEU A 134 16.31 -30.95 -7.88
N PHE A 135 17.36 -31.23 -8.65
CA PHE A 135 17.25 -31.80 -9.98
C PHE A 135 18.29 -32.91 -10.16
N GLN A 136 17.83 -34.14 -10.34
CA GLN A 136 18.67 -35.35 -10.31
C GLN A 136 19.45 -35.40 -8.99
N ASN A 137 20.79 -35.42 -9.05
CA ASN A 137 21.67 -35.43 -7.88
C ASN A 137 22.26 -34.05 -7.56
N GLN A 138 21.73 -32.97 -8.16
CA GLN A 138 22.18 -31.60 -7.89
C GLN A 138 21.12 -30.82 -7.15
N LEU A 139 21.47 -30.38 -5.95
CA LEU A 139 20.69 -29.42 -5.19
C LEU A 139 21.19 -28.01 -5.52
N VAL A 140 20.29 -27.13 -5.93
CA VAL A 140 20.59 -25.73 -6.19
C VAL A 140 19.91 -24.89 -5.12
N LEU A 141 20.67 -24.03 -4.45
CA LEU A 141 20.24 -23.15 -3.40
C LEU A 141 20.56 -21.72 -3.78
N THR A 142 19.61 -20.81 -3.60
CA THR A 142 19.86 -19.36 -3.63
C THR A 142 19.75 -18.75 -2.25
N TRP A 143 20.56 -17.73 -1.99
CA TRP A 143 20.66 -17.11 -0.69
C TRP A 143 20.76 -15.60 -0.76
N THR A 144 20.33 -14.94 0.33
CA THR A 144 20.54 -13.53 0.63
C THR A 144 21.31 -13.42 1.94
N GLY A 145 22.41 -12.64 1.92
CA GLY A 145 23.09 -12.18 3.12
C GLY A 145 22.78 -10.71 3.37
N ALA A 146 22.60 -10.32 4.63
CA ALA A 146 22.35 -8.93 5.03
C ALA A 146 23.29 -8.52 6.17
N ASP A 147 23.62 -7.22 6.24
CA ASP A 147 24.33 -6.66 7.40
C ASP A 147 23.43 -6.58 8.64
N SER A 148 24.00 -6.23 9.80
CA SER A 148 23.26 -6.19 11.06
C SER A 148 22.17 -5.11 11.13
N GLN A 149 22.19 -4.13 10.21
CA GLN A 149 21.20 -3.07 10.10
C GLN A 149 20.22 -3.28 8.93
N LEU A 150 20.35 -4.38 8.19
CA LEU A 150 19.58 -4.68 6.98
C LEU A 150 19.69 -3.60 5.89
N SER A 151 20.80 -2.85 5.88
CA SER A 151 21.04 -1.73 4.97
C SER A 151 21.84 -2.11 3.72
N SER A 152 22.56 -3.25 3.75
CA SER A 152 23.28 -3.79 2.59
C SER A 152 23.05 -5.28 2.43
N TYR A 153 22.95 -5.72 1.17
CA TYR A 153 22.61 -7.10 0.83
C TYR A 153 23.62 -7.70 -0.15
N ARG A 154 23.86 -9.01 0.02
CA ARG A 154 24.58 -9.85 -0.96
C ARG A 154 23.70 -11.03 -1.36
N TYR A 155 23.88 -11.50 -2.55
CA TYR A 155 23.09 -12.58 -3.12
C TYR A 155 23.98 -13.62 -3.77
N GLY A 156 23.57 -14.87 -3.71
CA GLY A 156 24.32 -15.93 -4.35
C GLY A 156 23.51 -17.17 -4.70
N LEU A 157 24.15 -18.02 -5.46
CA LEU A 157 23.66 -19.34 -5.86
C LEU A 157 24.76 -20.38 -5.60
N ILE A 158 24.37 -21.51 -5.03
CA ILE A 158 25.23 -22.64 -4.74
C ILE A 158 24.63 -23.90 -5.38
N CYS A 159 25.44 -24.66 -6.07
CA CYS A 159 25.11 -26.00 -6.54
C CYS A 159 25.87 -27.06 -5.70
N ILE A 160 25.13 -28.02 -5.20
CA ILE A 160 25.63 -29.08 -4.31
C ILE A 160 25.37 -30.42 -4.99
N ASP A 161 26.40 -31.25 -5.10
CA ASP A 161 26.25 -32.66 -5.51
C ASP A 161 25.83 -33.46 -4.27
N THR A 162 24.61 -33.98 -4.28
CA THR A 162 24.04 -34.73 -3.14
C THR A 162 24.68 -36.11 -2.99
N THR A 163 25.34 -36.67 -4.03
CA THR A 163 26.01 -37.94 -4.00
C THR A 163 27.38 -37.82 -3.31
N THR A 164 28.15 -36.80 -3.69
CA THR A 164 29.47 -36.52 -3.08
C THR A 164 29.37 -35.63 -1.83
N GLN A 165 28.19 -35.10 -1.53
CA GLN A 165 27.93 -34.21 -0.41
C GLN A 165 28.87 -32.99 -0.39
N SER A 166 29.08 -32.38 -1.54
CA SER A 166 30.03 -31.28 -1.69
C SER A 166 29.51 -30.18 -2.64
N VAL A 167 29.98 -28.96 -2.41
CA VAL A 167 29.71 -27.82 -3.31
C VAL A 167 30.41 -28.06 -4.64
N SER A 168 29.65 -28.19 -5.71
CA SER A 168 30.15 -28.31 -7.07
C SER A 168 30.41 -26.97 -7.74
N PHE A 169 29.61 -25.95 -7.39
CA PHE A 169 29.67 -24.60 -7.96
C PHE A 169 29.06 -23.57 -7.03
N SER A 170 29.67 -22.38 -6.93
CA SER A 170 29.16 -21.24 -6.22
C SER A 170 29.32 -19.95 -7.04
N LYS A 171 28.34 -19.06 -6.99
CA LYS A 171 28.35 -17.80 -7.74
C LYS A 171 27.60 -16.69 -7.01
N SER A 172 28.27 -15.53 -6.86
CA SER A 172 27.60 -14.31 -6.43
C SER A 172 26.67 -13.77 -7.52
N LEU A 173 25.46 -13.37 -7.13
CA LEU A 173 24.46 -12.74 -7.99
C LEU A 173 24.50 -11.21 -7.82
N LYS A 174 24.11 -10.48 -8.86
CA LYS A 174 24.08 -9.00 -8.85
C LYS A 174 22.75 -8.43 -8.36
N ALA A 175 21.73 -9.26 -8.22
CA ALA A 175 20.39 -8.88 -7.80
C ALA A 175 19.76 -10.01 -6.99
N ALA A 176 18.69 -9.69 -6.28
CA ALA A 176 17.94 -10.66 -5.47
C ALA A 176 17.44 -11.83 -6.31
N PRO A 177 17.60 -13.08 -5.83
CA PRO A 177 17.05 -14.26 -6.49
C PRO A 177 15.53 -14.29 -6.35
N ALA A 178 14.86 -14.70 -7.43
CA ALA A 178 13.40 -14.70 -7.55
C ALA A 178 12.81 -16.09 -7.83
N GLY A 179 13.62 -17.14 -7.84
CA GLY A 179 13.13 -18.52 -8.00
C GLY A 179 13.80 -19.32 -9.10
N PHE A 180 13.26 -20.51 -9.29
CA PHE A 180 13.75 -21.48 -10.26
C PHE A 180 12.65 -21.95 -11.19
N ALA A 181 13.03 -22.29 -12.44
CA ALA A 181 12.21 -23.08 -13.34
C ALA A 181 13.00 -24.24 -13.90
N VAL A 182 12.34 -25.38 -14.08
CA VAL A 182 12.88 -26.59 -14.73
C VAL A 182 12.04 -26.88 -15.96
N LEU A 183 12.71 -26.95 -17.11
CA LEU A 183 12.07 -27.29 -18.38
C LEU A 183 12.90 -28.38 -19.05
N ASP A 184 12.31 -29.53 -19.23
CA ASP A 184 13.01 -30.75 -19.69
C ASP A 184 14.22 -31.03 -18.80
N GLU A 185 15.42 -30.95 -19.39
CA GLU A 185 16.70 -31.13 -18.65
C GLU A 185 17.38 -29.80 -18.29
N LYS A 186 16.74 -28.65 -18.58
CA LYS A 186 17.31 -27.32 -18.33
C LYS A 186 16.80 -26.74 -17.03
N ARG A 187 17.69 -26.11 -16.29
CA ARG A 187 17.41 -25.44 -15.03
C ARG A 187 17.66 -23.96 -15.21
N TYR A 188 16.70 -23.16 -14.81
CA TYR A 188 16.77 -21.71 -14.88
C TYR A 188 16.69 -21.12 -13.47
N ALA A 189 17.53 -20.11 -13.21
CA ALA A 189 17.48 -19.30 -12.00
C ALA A 189 17.17 -17.85 -12.37
N ALA A 190 16.22 -17.24 -11.71
CA ALA A 190 15.85 -15.84 -11.90
C ALA A 190 16.52 -14.96 -10.84
N ALA A 191 17.07 -13.80 -11.27
CA ALA A 191 17.59 -12.78 -10.37
C ALA A 191 17.52 -11.39 -11.02
N GLY A 192 16.86 -10.45 -10.35
CA GLY A 192 16.58 -9.12 -10.88
C GLY A 192 15.72 -9.17 -12.15
N ASP A 193 16.19 -8.56 -13.21
CA ASP A 193 15.55 -8.56 -14.53
C ASP A 193 16.01 -9.73 -15.45
N LYS A 194 16.75 -10.70 -14.91
CA LYS A 194 17.44 -11.72 -15.71
C LYS A 194 17.08 -13.14 -15.33
N LEU A 195 17.05 -13.99 -16.36
CA LEU A 195 16.98 -15.43 -16.23
C LEU A 195 18.31 -16.05 -16.68
N TYR A 196 18.84 -16.95 -15.87
CA TYR A 196 20.11 -17.64 -16.10
C TYR A 196 19.89 -19.12 -16.27
N LEU A 197 20.55 -19.71 -17.26
CA LEU A 197 20.66 -21.16 -17.41
C LEU A 197 21.74 -21.67 -16.43
N VAL A 198 21.35 -22.55 -15.51
CA VAL A 198 22.23 -23.17 -14.54
C VAL A 198 22.82 -24.45 -15.17
N LYS A 199 24.12 -24.47 -15.42
CA LYS A 199 24.88 -25.60 -15.89
C LYS A 199 25.74 -26.17 -14.76
N GLU A 200 26.39 -27.32 -14.97
CA GLU A 200 27.20 -27.99 -13.92
C GLU A 200 28.17 -27.06 -13.19
N ASN A 201 28.87 -26.19 -13.93
CA ASN A 201 29.92 -25.31 -13.38
C ASN A 201 29.80 -23.85 -13.86
N THR A 202 28.71 -23.44 -14.46
CA THR A 202 28.53 -22.08 -14.98
C THR A 202 27.08 -21.59 -14.88
N LEU A 203 26.95 -20.28 -14.83
CA LEU A 203 25.70 -19.59 -14.91
C LEU A 203 25.72 -18.72 -16.17
N GLU A 204 24.88 -19.01 -17.14
CA GLU A 204 24.81 -18.28 -18.42
C GLU A 204 23.53 -17.47 -18.51
N GLN A 205 23.62 -16.19 -18.82
CA GLN A 205 22.43 -15.37 -19.03
C GLN A 205 21.69 -15.84 -20.27
N GLU A 206 20.45 -16.29 -20.10
CA GLU A 206 19.57 -16.76 -21.18
C GLU A 206 18.69 -15.62 -21.71
N ALA A 207 18.09 -14.85 -20.81
CA ALA A 207 17.20 -13.73 -21.16
C ALA A 207 17.33 -12.57 -20.17
N ALA A 208 16.91 -11.36 -20.60
CA ALA A 208 16.66 -10.21 -19.75
C ALA A 208 15.30 -9.64 -20.11
N PHE A 209 14.50 -9.32 -19.11
CA PHE A 209 13.10 -8.90 -19.24
C PHE A 209 12.94 -7.39 -18.99
N PRO A 210 11.87 -6.77 -19.48
CA PRO A 210 11.61 -5.34 -19.27
C PRO A 210 11.11 -4.98 -17.87
N PHE A 211 11.08 -5.96 -16.93
CA PHE A 211 10.61 -5.80 -15.56
C PHE A 211 11.51 -6.58 -14.59
N GLN A 212 11.42 -6.25 -13.30
CA GLN A 212 12.03 -7.02 -12.23
C GLN A 212 11.20 -8.28 -11.97
N ILE A 213 11.87 -9.43 -11.91
CA ILE A 213 11.23 -10.71 -11.60
C ILE A 213 11.13 -10.82 -10.08
N GLN A 214 9.92 -10.93 -9.56
CA GLN A 214 9.63 -11.12 -8.13
C GLN A 214 9.53 -12.61 -7.78
N ALA A 215 9.00 -13.42 -8.69
CA ALA A 215 8.93 -14.87 -8.54
C ALA A 215 9.09 -15.56 -9.89
N CYS A 216 9.66 -16.80 -9.86
CA CYS A 216 9.88 -17.61 -11.04
C CYS A 216 9.50 -19.06 -10.75
N GLY A 217 8.83 -19.71 -11.70
CA GLY A 217 8.43 -21.10 -11.61
C GLY A 217 8.37 -21.80 -12.97
N SER A 218 8.27 -23.10 -12.95
CA SER A 218 8.00 -23.90 -14.16
C SER A 218 6.55 -23.73 -14.58
N GLY A 219 6.33 -23.40 -15.85
CA GLY A 219 5.00 -23.37 -16.45
C GLY A 219 4.69 -24.67 -17.19
N LEU A 220 3.48 -24.75 -17.76
CA LEU A 220 3.09 -25.84 -18.64
C LEU A 220 3.74 -25.70 -20.03
N ASP A 221 3.71 -26.78 -20.80
CA ASP A 221 4.07 -26.82 -22.25
C ASP A 221 5.47 -26.26 -22.54
N GLY A 222 6.43 -26.50 -21.63
CA GLY A 222 7.82 -26.06 -21.82
C GLY A 222 8.02 -24.54 -21.67
N SER A 223 7.21 -23.88 -20.86
CA SER A 223 7.30 -22.46 -20.55
C SER A 223 7.84 -22.16 -19.14
N VAL A 224 8.27 -20.93 -18.94
CA VAL A 224 8.65 -20.36 -17.64
C VAL A 224 7.57 -19.36 -17.21
N LEU A 225 7.13 -19.46 -15.97
CA LEU A 225 6.29 -18.47 -15.32
C LEU A 225 7.18 -17.40 -14.66
N LEU A 226 6.86 -16.14 -14.91
CA LEU A 226 7.60 -14.98 -14.41
C LEU A 226 6.60 -14.02 -13.77
N GLY A 227 6.64 -13.91 -12.45
CA GLY A 227 5.90 -12.90 -11.70
C GLY A 227 6.67 -11.58 -11.70
N SER A 228 6.05 -10.51 -12.18
CA SER A 228 6.49 -9.13 -11.96
C SER A 228 5.79 -8.53 -10.75
N GLU A 229 6.02 -7.27 -10.45
CA GLU A 229 5.28 -6.52 -9.45
C GLU A 229 3.78 -6.45 -9.74
N LEU A 230 3.37 -6.46 -11.02
CA LEU A 230 1.98 -6.21 -11.42
C LEU A 230 1.26 -7.44 -12.00
N ALA A 231 2.01 -8.40 -12.58
CA ALA A 231 1.39 -9.43 -13.40
C ALA A 231 2.22 -10.73 -13.44
N LEU A 232 1.55 -11.81 -13.79
CA LEU A 232 2.13 -13.10 -14.15
C LEU A 232 2.31 -13.20 -15.66
N PHE A 233 3.51 -13.48 -16.10
CA PHE A 233 3.85 -13.71 -17.50
C PHE A 233 4.26 -15.15 -17.75
N GLN A 234 3.95 -15.62 -18.93
CA GLN A 234 4.47 -16.87 -19.49
C GLN A 234 5.50 -16.54 -20.58
N TRP A 235 6.65 -17.19 -20.49
CA TRP A 235 7.69 -17.07 -21.50
C TRP A 235 8.13 -18.44 -22.00
N VAL A 236 8.26 -18.59 -23.32
CA VAL A 236 8.79 -19.78 -23.96
C VAL A 236 10.26 -19.55 -24.33
N PRO A 237 11.22 -20.36 -23.83
CA PRO A 237 12.64 -20.20 -24.12
C PRO A 237 12.96 -20.13 -25.61
N GLY A 238 13.83 -19.16 -25.96
CA GLY A 238 14.22 -18.93 -27.36
C GLY A 238 13.29 -18.01 -28.16
N THR A 239 12.18 -17.57 -27.60
CA THR A 239 11.27 -16.57 -28.20
C THR A 239 11.50 -15.18 -27.64
N ASN A 240 10.90 -14.17 -28.29
CA ASN A 240 10.81 -12.79 -27.76
C ASN A 240 9.38 -12.46 -27.34
N GLN A 241 8.53 -13.48 -27.18
CA GLN A 241 7.13 -13.32 -26.82
C GLN A 241 6.94 -13.52 -25.33
N LEU A 242 6.25 -12.57 -24.72
CA LEU A 242 5.73 -12.64 -23.36
C LEU A 242 4.20 -12.68 -23.45
N THR A 243 3.58 -13.66 -22.81
CA THR A 243 2.13 -13.69 -22.66
C THR A 243 1.79 -13.29 -21.24
N GLU A 244 1.10 -12.17 -21.05
CA GLU A 244 0.52 -11.79 -19.77
C GLU A 244 -0.67 -12.71 -19.49
N LEU A 245 -0.56 -13.57 -18.47
CA LEU A 245 -1.59 -14.53 -18.11
C LEU A 245 -2.67 -13.89 -17.25
N LEU A 246 -2.25 -13.15 -16.21
CA LEU A 246 -3.13 -12.46 -15.28
C LEU A 246 -2.39 -11.27 -14.64
N ARG A 247 -3.13 -10.29 -14.18
CA ARG A 247 -2.64 -9.25 -13.27
C ARG A 247 -3.03 -9.61 -11.84
N TRP A 248 -2.15 -9.31 -10.90
CA TRP A 248 -2.40 -9.64 -9.49
C TRP A 248 -3.66 -8.95 -8.96
N GLY A 249 -3.89 -7.69 -9.35
CA GLY A 249 -5.11 -6.98 -9.03
C GLY A 249 -6.38 -7.63 -9.58
N ASP A 250 -6.34 -8.19 -10.80
CA ASP A 250 -7.51 -8.85 -11.41
C ASP A 250 -7.92 -10.16 -10.68
N VAL A 251 -6.98 -10.77 -9.96
CA VAL A 251 -7.21 -11.99 -9.15
C VAL A 251 -7.09 -11.73 -7.65
N LEU A 252 -7.05 -10.46 -7.26
CA LEU A 252 -7.19 -9.96 -5.89
C LEU A 252 -6.02 -10.31 -4.95
N LEU A 253 -4.84 -10.47 -5.51
CA LEU A 253 -3.62 -10.52 -4.72
C LEU A 253 -3.18 -9.07 -4.41
N SER A 254 -3.06 -8.76 -3.13
CA SER A 254 -2.63 -7.45 -2.61
C SER A 254 -1.14 -7.16 -2.81
N ALA A 255 -0.34 -8.20 -3.03
CA ALA A 255 1.09 -8.09 -3.25
C ALA A 255 1.56 -9.05 -4.34
N ALA A 256 2.67 -8.72 -4.99
CA ALA A 256 3.34 -9.64 -5.91
C ALA A 256 3.81 -10.89 -5.16
N PRO A 257 3.55 -12.10 -5.68
CA PRO A 257 3.99 -13.32 -5.03
C PRO A 257 5.51 -13.42 -4.90
N SER A 258 5.97 -13.93 -3.77
CA SER A 258 7.37 -14.30 -3.52
C SER A 258 7.74 -15.68 -4.08
N GLN A 259 6.74 -16.55 -4.27
CA GLN A 259 6.91 -17.88 -4.85
C GLN A 259 5.75 -18.21 -5.78
N ILE A 260 6.06 -18.89 -6.88
CA ILE A 260 5.10 -19.36 -7.88
C ILE A 260 5.45 -20.80 -8.23
N ALA A 261 4.43 -21.66 -8.31
CA ALA A 261 4.56 -23.03 -8.80
C ALA A 261 3.29 -23.43 -9.56
N ALA A 262 3.42 -24.26 -10.61
CA ALA A 262 2.26 -24.82 -11.31
C ALA A 262 2.23 -26.33 -11.17
N ASP A 263 1.03 -26.92 -11.18
CA ASP A 263 0.84 -28.36 -11.31
C ASP A 263 0.48 -28.76 -12.75
N SER A 264 0.44 -30.05 -13.01
CA SER A 264 0.17 -30.57 -14.35
C SER A 264 -1.27 -30.30 -14.85
N SER A 265 -2.19 -29.89 -13.96
CA SER A 265 -3.56 -29.51 -14.32
C SER A 265 -3.70 -28.07 -14.78
N GLY A 266 -2.64 -27.26 -14.66
CA GLY A 266 -2.64 -25.84 -15.02
C GLY A 266 -3.02 -24.91 -13.89
N ARG A 267 -3.15 -25.41 -12.66
CA ARG A 267 -3.34 -24.56 -11.49
C ARG A 267 -2.00 -23.90 -11.15
N VAL A 268 -2.01 -22.60 -10.93
CA VAL A 268 -0.85 -21.83 -10.50
C VAL A 268 -1.01 -21.49 -9.03
N TYR A 269 -0.07 -21.91 -8.22
CA TYR A 269 0.00 -21.58 -6.80
C TYR A 269 0.93 -20.39 -6.61
N CYS A 270 0.48 -19.41 -5.84
CA CYS A 270 1.18 -18.17 -5.56
C CYS A 270 1.26 -17.96 -4.05
N LEU A 271 2.46 -17.78 -3.50
CA LEU A 271 2.65 -17.36 -2.11
C LEU A 271 2.86 -15.84 -2.09
N ALA A 272 1.87 -15.11 -1.61
CA ALA A 272 1.93 -13.65 -1.39
C ALA A 272 1.80 -13.38 0.10
N ASP A 273 2.74 -12.61 0.65
CA ASP A 273 2.94 -12.43 2.09
C ASP A 273 3.03 -13.78 2.82
N THR A 274 2.02 -14.17 3.57
CA THR A 274 1.93 -15.47 4.27
C THR A 274 0.73 -16.31 3.80
N THR A 275 0.11 -15.94 2.68
CA THR A 275 -1.09 -16.61 2.16
C THR A 275 -0.79 -17.29 0.83
N VAL A 276 -1.20 -18.55 0.69
CA VAL A 276 -1.13 -19.27 -0.57
C VAL A 276 -2.46 -19.18 -1.31
N PHE A 277 -2.38 -18.70 -2.54
CA PHE A 277 -3.50 -18.61 -3.47
C PHE A 277 -3.37 -19.69 -4.55
N CYS A 278 -4.49 -20.28 -4.93
CA CYS A 278 -4.61 -21.15 -6.09
C CYS A 278 -5.29 -20.38 -7.23
N CYS A 279 -4.54 -20.06 -8.27
CA CYS A 279 -5.05 -19.41 -9.47
C CYS A 279 -5.43 -20.48 -10.50
N THR A 280 -6.70 -20.50 -10.88
CA THR A 280 -7.23 -21.44 -11.89
C THR A 280 -7.77 -20.67 -13.08
N ALA A 281 -7.51 -21.18 -14.30
CA ALA A 281 -8.14 -20.66 -15.49
C ALA A 281 -9.64 -20.95 -15.43
N GLN A 282 -10.45 -19.91 -15.62
CA GLN A 282 -11.90 -20.08 -15.75
C GLN A 282 -12.24 -20.61 -17.13
N ALA A 283 -13.20 -21.53 -17.21
CA ALA A 283 -13.87 -21.83 -18.47
C ALA A 283 -14.50 -20.54 -19.02
N GLU A 284 -14.56 -20.40 -20.36
CA GLU A 284 -15.06 -19.20 -21.04
C GLU A 284 -16.25 -18.58 -20.32
N ALA A 285 -16.26 -17.23 -20.26
CA ALA A 285 -17.16 -16.40 -19.49
C ALA A 285 -18.57 -16.99 -19.38
N SER A 286 -19.10 -17.10 -18.17
CA SER A 286 -20.55 -17.26 -17.96
C SER A 286 -21.28 -16.17 -18.77
N ASP A 287 -22.51 -16.42 -19.22
CA ASP A 287 -23.36 -15.37 -19.85
C ASP A 287 -23.67 -14.19 -18.91
N ALA A 288 -22.95 -14.07 -17.80
CA ALA A 288 -23.08 -12.99 -16.82
C ALA A 288 -22.67 -11.65 -17.43
N ASN A 289 -23.47 -10.63 -17.17
CA ASN A 289 -23.12 -9.26 -17.53
C ASN A 289 -21.90 -8.80 -16.71
N THR A 290 -20.99 -8.08 -17.36
CA THR A 290 -19.77 -7.61 -16.71
C THR A 290 -19.96 -6.18 -16.22
N LEU A 291 -19.60 -5.92 -14.96
CA LEU A 291 -19.39 -4.59 -14.38
C LEU A 291 -17.89 -4.32 -14.29
N ILE A 292 -17.45 -3.19 -14.78
CA ILE A 292 -16.04 -2.76 -14.69
C ILE A 292 -15.85 -1.90 -13.46
N LEU A 293 -14.97 -2.33 -12.55
CA LEU A 293 -14.53 -1.55 -11.40
C LEU A 293 -13.13 -1.00 -11.63
N ALA A 294 -12.98 0.32 -11.70
CA ALA A 294 -11.69 0.98 -11.83
C ALA A 294 -11.17 1.41 -10.46
N THR A 295 -9.90 1.11 -10.18
CA THR A 295 -9.25 1.44 -8.90
C THR A 295 -7.75 1.66 -9.04
N ASP A 296 -7.18 2.42 -8.11
CA ASP A 296 -5.74 2.53 -7.84
C ASP A 296 -5.33 1.80 -6.54
N THR A 297 -6.32 1.19 -5.84
CA THR A 297 -6.13 0.42 -4.59
C THR A 297 -6.86 -0.93 -4.67
N PRO A 298 -6.45 -1.84 -5.56
CA PRO A 298 -7.16 -3.12 -5.77
C PRO A 298 -7.25 -3.99 -4.50
N GLU A 299 -6.29 -3.86 -3.58
CA GLU A 299 -6.27 -4.55 -2.30
C GLU A 299 -7.47 -4.18 -1.41
N SER A 300 -7.98 -2.95 -1.52
CA SER A 300 -9.09 -2.46 -0.70
C SER A 300 -10.44 -3.08 -1.06
N VAL A 301 -10.61 -3.57 -2.29
CA VAL A 301 -11.88 -4.12 -2.80
C VAL A 301 -11.83 -5.62 -3.09
N GLY A 302 -10.64 -6.18 -3.07
CA GLY A 302 -10.36 -7.50 -3.60
C GLY A 302 -11.21 -8.62 -3.03
N SER A 303 -11.29 -8.74 -1.72
CA SER A 303 -12.08 -9.78 -1.04
C SER A 303 -13.57 -9.64 -1.33
N MET A 304 -14.08 -8.42 -1.38
CA MET A 304 -15.49 -8.13 -1.65
C MET A 304 -15.88 -8.47 -3.09
N VAL A 305 -15.01 -8.17 -4.06
CA VAL A 305 -15.21 -8.55 -5.47
C VAL A 305 -15.24 -10.08 -5.60
N ALA A 306 -14.34 -10.80 -4.91
CA ALA A 306 -14.35 -12.26 -4.93
C ALA A 306 -15.66 -12.83 -4.36
N GLN A 307 -16.11 -12.30 -3.24
CA GLN A 307 -17.35 -12.71 -2.58
C GLN A 307 -18.56 -12.43 -3.48
N PHE A 308 -18.62 -11.22 -4.08
CA PHE A 308 -19.69 -10.86 -5.01
C PHE A 308 -19.73 -11.81 -6.21
N ASN A 309 -18.59 -12.03 -6.86
CA ASN A 309 -18.51 -12.91 -8.04
C ASN A 309 -18.82 -14.39 -7.73
N GLN A 310 -18.69 -14.83 -6.48
CA GLN A 310 -19.09 -16.18 -6.04
C GLN A 310 -20.58 -16.28 -5.75
N SER A 311 -21.20 -15.23 -5.22
CA SER A 311 -22.60 -15.22 -4.80
C SER A 311 -23.57 -14.81 -5.91
N HIS A 312 -23.10 -14.11 -6.95
CA HIS A 312 -23.92 -13.61 -8.05
C HIS A 312 -23.61 -14.35 -9.36
N THR A 313 -24.68 -14.79 -10.04
CA THR A 313 -24.57 -15.50 -11.32
C THR A 313 -24.89 -14.63 -12.53
N ASP A 314 -25.60 -13.53 -12.34
CA ASP A 314 -26.12 -12.67 -13.41
C ASP A 314 -25.15 -11.53 -13.76
N TYR A 315 -24.28 -11.17 -12.81
CA TYR A 315 -23.25 -10.15 -12.96
C TYR A 315 -21.92 -10.63 -12.41
N GLN A 316 -20.84 -10.14 -13.01
CA GLN A 316 -19.48 -10.33 -12.55
C GLN A 316 -18.74 -8.99 -12.56
N ILE A 317 -17.98 -8.71 -11.52
CA ILE A 317 -17.11 -7.53 -11.44
C ILE A 317 -15.73 -7.90 -11.95
N VAL A 318 -15.23 -7.11 -12.90
CA VAL A 318 -13.85 -7.14 -13.40
C VAL A 318 -13.14 -5.90 -12.92
N VAL A 319 -12.04 -6.08 -12.20
CA VAL A 319 -11.23 -4.97 -11.69
C VAL A 319 -10.25 -4.49 -12.76
N GLU A 320 -10.24 -3.20 -13.04
CA GLU A 320 -9.24 -2.53 -13.85
C GLU A 320 -8.39 -1.63 -12.96
N THR A 321 -7.11 -1.93 -12.88
CA THR A 321 -6.17 -1.16 -12.06
C THR A 321 -5.54 -0.04 -12.87
N TYR A 322 -5.45 1.15 -12.28
CA TYR A 322 -4.81 2.33 -12.84
C TYR A 322 -3.74 2.86 -11.88
N SER A 323 -2.50 2.94 -12.35
CA SER A 323 -1.39 3.54 -11.61
C SER A 323 -1.24 5.03 -11.95
N SER A 324 -0.35 5.71 -11.26
CA SER A 324 0.01 7.10 -11.58
C SER A 324 0.52 7.29 -13.03
N GLU A 325 1.09 6.25 -13.63
CA GLU A 325 1.57 6.26 -15.03
C GLU A 325 0.43 6.11 -16.05
N ASP A 326 -0.72 5.59 -15.60
CA ASP A 326 -1.89 5.32 -16.47
C ASP A 326 -2.82 6.53 -16.67
N LYS A 327 -2.47 7.72 -16.17
CA LYS A 327 -3.31 8.95 -16.32
C LYS A 327 -3.76 9.19 -17.78
N SER A 328 -2.86 8.95 -18.75
CA SER A 328 -3.19 9.11 -20.17
C SER A 328 -4.16 8.05 -20.67
N ARG A 329 -4.04 6.80 -20.21
CA ARG A 329 -4.94 5.70 -20.57
C ARG A 329 -6.33 5.96 -20.00
N LEU A 330 -6.44 6.29 -18.72
CA LEU A 330 -7.70 6.62 -18.07
C LEU A 330 -8.44 7.78 -18.78
N ASN A 331 -7.72 8.86 -19.12
CA ASN A 331 -8.31 9.99 -19.84
C ASN A 331 -8.83 9.58 -21.23
N VAL A 332 -8.14 8.68 -21.94
CA VAL A 332 -8.60 8.16 -23.23
C VAL A 332 -9.84 7.29 -23.04
N ASP A 333 -9.87 6.41 -22.08
CA ASP A 333 -11.00 5.53 -21.77
C ASP A 333 -12.25 6.35 -21.44
N LEU A 334 -12.12 7.34 -20.55
CA LEU A 334 -13.21 8.26 -20.22
C LEU A 334 -13.69 9.08 -21.42
N ALA A 335 -12.77 9.59 -22.26
CA ALA A 335 -13.12 10.42 -23.43
C ALA A 335 -13.74 9.60 -24.57
N THR A 336 -13.45 8.30 -24.67
CA THR A 336 -13.99 7.41 -25.73
C THR A 336 -15.29 6.72 -25.33
N GLY A 337 -15.77 6.93 -24.09
CA GLY A 337 -16.99 6.34 -23.58
C GLY A 337 -16.78 4.93 -22.96
N ASN A 338 -15.53 4.49 -22.81
CA ASN A 338 -15.18 3.29 -22.04
C ASN A 338 -15.14 3.64 -20.52
N THR A 339 -16.22 4.22 -20.05
CA THR A 339 -16.32 4.64 -18.64
C THR A 339 -16.57 3.40 -17.78
N PRO A 340 -15.78 3.17 -16.72
CA PRO A 340 -16.07 2.13 -15.73
C PRO A 340 -17.45 2.27 -15.12
N ASP A 341 -18.03 1.18 -14.65
CA ASP A 341 -19.34 1.17 -13.97
C ASP A 341 -19.22 1.58 -12.51
N ILE A 342 -18.15 1.15 -11.86
CA ILE A 342 -17.85 1.41 -10.45
C ILE A 342 -16.44 2.01 -10.36
N PHE A 343 -16.26 2.96 -9.46
CA PHE A 343 -14.95 3.47 -9.09
C PHE A 343 -14.68 3.18 -7.61
N CYS A 344 -13.46 2.76 -7.32
CA CYS A 344 -12.87 2.77 -6.00
C CYS A 344 -11.64 3.67 -6.04
N PHE A 345 -11.74 4.83 -5.43
CA PHE A 345 -10.68 5.83 -5.40
C PHE A 345 -9.86 5.67 -4.12
N GLY A 346 -8.58 5.46 -4.24
CA GLY A 346 -7.64 5.57 -3.12
C GLY A 346 -7.44 7.02 -2.69
N THR A 347 -6.98 7.22 -1.46
CA THR A 347 -6.65 8.57 -0.99
C THR A 347 -5.32 9.04 -1.56
N ASP A 348 -5.36 10.18 -2.22
CA ASP A 348 -4.19 10.78 -2.86
C ASP A 348 -3.42 11.68 -1.88
N PHE A 349 -2.71 11.08 -0.91
CA PHE A 349 -1.87 11.82 0.03
C PHE A 349 -0.65 12.49 -0.63
N TYR A 350 -0.22 12.00 -1.79
CA TYR A 350 1.02 12.44 -2.44
C TYR A 350 0.83 12.92 -3.87
N GLY A 351 -0.42 13.08 -4.35
CA GLY A 351 -0.71 13.49 -5.73
C GLY A 351 -0.39 12.43 -6.78
N MET A 352 -0.34 11.16 -6.38
CA MET A 352 0.00 10.05 -7.27
C MET A 352 -1.22 9.36 -7.87
N SER A 353 -2.42 9.54 -7.33
CA SER A 353 -3.63 8.94 -7.89
C SER A 353 -3.90 9.45 -9.31
N PRO A 354 -4.26 8.57 -10.26
CA PRO A 354 -4.68 8.97 -11.59
C PRO A 354 -6.09 9.57 -11.60
N PHE A 355 -6.88 9.33 -10.56
CA PHE A 355 -8.28 9.72 -10.45
C PHE A 355 -8.45 11.14 -9.91
N LYS A 356 -9.53 11.80 -10.34
CA LYS A 356 -9.94 13.12 -9.86
C LYS A 356 -11.45 13.11 -9.52
N PRO A 357 -11.85 12.51 -8.37
CA PRO A 357 -13.27 12.31 -8.04
C PRO A 357 -14.10 13.58 -8.06
N GLY A 358 -13.57 14.70 -7.52
CA GLY A 358 -14.24 16.00 -7.53
C GLY A 358 -14.51 16.53 -8.93
N VAL A 359 -13.57 16.33 -9.88
CA VAL A 359 -13.77 16.71 -11.29
C VAL A 359 -14.82 15.81 -11.94
N TYR A 360 -14.83 14.51 -11.65
CA TYR A 360 -15.84 13.59 -12.20
C TYR A 360 -17.24 13.92 -11.69
N ALA A 361 -17.38 14.24 -10.40
CA ALA A 361 -18.64 14.71 -9.83
C ALA A 361 -19.12 16.01 -10.50
N ALA A 362 -18.26 17.03 -10.59
CA ALA A 362 -18.58 18.32 -11.21
C ALA A 362 -18.98 18.19 -12.70
N LYS A 363 -18.45 17.20 -13.41
CA LYS A 363 -18.80 16.90 -14.81
C LYS A 363 -20.03 15.99 -14.96
N GLY A 364 -20.70 15.62 -13.86
CA GLY A 364 -21.87 14.75 -13.88
C GLY A 364 -21.57 13.32 -14.33
N MET A 365 -20.34 12.85 -14.10
CA MET A 365 -19.92 11.49 -14.48
C MET A 365 -20.26 10.45 -13.41
N LEU A 366 -20.65 10.88 -12.20
CA LEU A 366 -20.98 10.02 -11.07
C LEU A 366 -22.46 10.12 -10.72
N LEU A 367 -23.04 9.03 -10.21
CA LEU A 367 -24.41 9.02 -9.70
C LEU A 367 -24.46 9.58 -8.28
N ASP A 368 -25.59 10.24 -7.97
CA ASP A 368 -25.92 10.58 -6.59
C ASP A 368 -26.28 9.31 -5.81
N LEU A 369 -25.45 8.93 -4.85
CA LEU A 369 -25.62 7.74 -4.03
C LEU A 369 -26.86 7.83 -3.11
N TYR A 370 -27.35 9.03 -2.78
CA TYR A 370 -28.59 9.18 -2.03
C TYR A 370 -29.80 8.57 -2.75
N ALA A 371 -29.82 8.65 -4.08
CA ALA A 371 -30.91 8.04 -4.85
C ALA A 371 -30.92 6.51 -4.70
N LEU A 372 -29.76 5.89 -4.49
CA LEU A 372 -29.63 4.44 -4.28
C LEU A 372 -29.91 4.07 -2.82
N ILE A 373 -29.38 4.82 -1.86
CA ILE A 373 -29.64 4.66 -0.42
C ILE A 373 -31.13 4.77 -0.11
N ASP A 374 -31.83 5.78 -0.66
CA ASP A 374 -33.26 6.02 -0.41
C ASP A 374 -34.16 4.90 -0.94
N ASN A 375 -33.68 4.06 -1.86
CA ASN A 375 -34.38 2.90 -2.42
C ASN A 375 -33.86 1.56 -1.87
N ASP A 376 -32.85 1.57 -1.00
CA ASP A 376 -32.25 0.34 -0.45
C ASP A 376 -33.20 -0.31 0.58
N PRO A 377 -33.30 -1.67 0.63
CA PRO A 377 -34.19 -2.35 1.56
C PRO A 377 -33.74 -2.31 3.03
N GLU A 378 -32.45 -2.09 3.31
CA GLU A 378 -31.85 -2.14 4.64
C GLU A 378 -31.21 -0.84 5.06
N LEU A 379 -30.53 -0.17 4.12
CA LEU A 379 -29.85 1.10 4.37
C LEU A 379 -30.80 2.28 4.20
N THR A 380 -30.67 3.25 5.08
CA THR A 380 -31.34 4.54 4.99
C THR A 380 -30.32 5.63 5.32
N ARG A 381 -30.61 6.90 4.99
CA ARG A 381 -29.71 8.00 5.40
C ARG A 381 -29.50 8.04 6.92
N ASP A 382 -30.49 7.61 7.71
CA ASP A 382 -30.39 7.52 9.17
C ASP A 382 -29.47 6.38 9.65
N SER A 383 -29.10 5.45 8.78
CA SER A 383 -28.10 4.41 9.09
C SER A 383 -26.69 4.97 9.23
N PHE A 384 -26.44 6.15 8.68
CA PHE A 384 -25.10 6.78 8.63
C PHE A 384 -24.94 7.89 9.65
N LEU A 385 -23.70 8.25 9.96
CA LEU A 385 -23.33 9.39 10.77
C LEU A 385 -23.71 10.69 10.02
N PRO A 386 -24.61 11.53 10.54
CA PRO A 386 -25.15 12.66 9.79
C PRO A 386 -24.11 13.76 9.51
N ASN A 387 -23.15 13.94 10.41
CA ASN A 387 -22.05 14.88 10.23
C ASN A 387 -21.07 14.38 9.15
N VAL A 388 -20.83 13.06 9.06
CA VAL A 388 -20.00 12.47 8.00
C VAL A 388 -20.68 12.63 6.64
N LEU A 389 -21.97 12.32 6.54
CA LEU A 389 -22.73 12.56 5.31
C LEU A 389 -22.66 14.05 4.92
N GLY A 390 -22.92 14.95 5.88
CA GLY A 390 -22.87 16.40 5.62
C GLY A 390 -21.49 16.90 5.16
N ALA A 391 -20.41 16.31 5.66
CA ALA A 391 -19.05 16.64 5.22
C ALA A 391 -18.71 16.11 3.81
N LEU A 392 -19.42 15.07 3.35
CA LEU A 392 -19.27 14.46 2.02
C LEU A 392 -20.22 15.07 0.97
N GLU A 393 -21.30 15.74 1.41
CA GLU A 393 -22.26 16.37 0.50
C GLU A 393 -21.58 17.45 -0.36
N SER A 394 -21.90 17.42 -1.63
CA SER A 394 -21.57 18.49 -2.57
C SER A 394 -22.53 19.66 -2.41
N GLU A 395 -22.21 20.82 -2.99
CA GLU A 395 -23.04 22.04 -2.88
C GLU A 395 -24.50 21.86 -3.37
N ASP A 396 -24.73 20.90 -4.27
CA ASP A 396 -26.07 20.54 -4.76
C ASP A 396 -26.86 19.62 -3.82
N GLY A 397 -26.25 19.21 -2.69
CA GLY A 397 -26.82 18.32 -1.69
C GLY A 397 -26.78 16.84 -2.06
N ALA A 398 -25.98 16.46 -3.06
CA ALA A 398 -25.76 15.08 -3.49
C ALA A 398 -24.49 14.49 -2.86
N ILE A 399 -24.42 13.17 -2.75
CA ILE A 399 -23.18 12.44 -2.41
C ILE A 399 -22.75 11.61 -3.62
N TYR A 400 -21.63 11.97 -4.21
CA TYR A 400 -21.08 11.29 -5.39
C TYR A 400 -20.04 10.22 -5.06
N THR A 401 -19.38 10.35 -3.91
CA THR A 401 -18.39 9.38 -3.40
C THR A 401 -18.62 9.17 -1.91
N MET A 402 -18.50 7.93 -1.44
CA MET A 402 -18.65 7.64 -0.02
C MET A 402 -17.58 6.63 0.44
N PRO A 403 -16.81 6.92 1.51
CA PRO A 403 -15.90 5.96 2.11
C PRO A 403 -16.66 4.89 2.89
N SER A 404 -16.10 3.69 3.00
CA SER A 404 -16.64 2.64 3.87
C SER A 404 -16.29 2.85 5.34
N GLY A 405 -15.15 3.50 5.58
CA GLY A 405 -14.65 3.87 6.88
C GLY A 405 -13.75 5.11 6.81
N PHE A 406 -13.46 5.68 7.96
CA PHE A 406 -12.69 6.91 8.06
C PHE A 406 -11.83 6.98 9.32
N TRP A 407 -10.80 7.81 9.29
CA TRP A 407 -10.02 8.24 10.44
C TRP A 407 -10.45 9.64 10.86
N ALA A 408 -10.42 9.88 12.16
CA ALA A 408 -10.47 11.24 12.69
C ALA A 408 -9.03 11.78 12.74
N ASP A 409 -8.74 12.74 11.88
CA ASP A 409 -7.48 13.46 11.86
C ASP A 409 -7.55 14.60 12.86
N VAL A 410 -6.65 14.60 13.83
CA VAL A 410 -6.74 15.48 15.00
C VAL A 410 -5.44 16.21 15.27
N ILE A 411 -5.57 17.42 15.84
CA ILE A 411 -4.51 18.04 16.62
C ILE A 411 -4.96 18.07 18.06
N VAL A 412 -4.12 17.56 18.93
CA VAL A 412 -4.41 17.37 20.34
C VAL A 412 -3.37 18.07 21.21
N GLY A 413 -3.80 18.57 22.36
CA GLY A 413 -2.95 19.11 23.40
C GLY A 413 -3.52 18.84 24.79
N ASN A 414 -2.68 19.06 25.82
CA ASN A 414 -3.10 18.93 27.21
C ASN A 414 -4.08 20.05 27.57
N SER A 415 -5.33 19.71 27.97
CA SER A 415 -6.39 20.69 28.27
C SER A 415 -6.06 21.61 29.44
N HIS A 416 -5.21 21.20 30.39
CA HIS A 416 -4.72 22.08 31.44
C HIS A 416 -3.79 23.19 30.94
N ARG A 417 -3.15 22.99 29.79
CA ARG A 417 -2.28 24.00 29.17
C ARG A 417 -3.02 24.85 28.15
N ILE A 418 -3.76 24.24 27.22
CA ILE A 418 -4.38 24.96 26.12
C ILE A 418 -5.85 25.33 26.36
N GLY A 419 -6.42 24.92 27.49
CA GLY A 419 -7.84 25.04 27.81
C GLY A 419 -8.66 23.90 27.24
N ASN A 420 -9.80 23.58 27.85
CA ASN A 420 -10.74 22.61 27.32
C ASN A 420 -11.58 23.29 26.23
N ARG A 421 -11.31 22.98 24.97
CA ARG A 421 -11.96 23.59 23.81
C ARG A 421 -12.06 22.58 22.64
N PRO A 422 -13.14 22.64 21.84
CA PRO A 422 -13.33 21.73 20.72
C PRO A 422 -12.61 22.21 19.44
N SER A 423 -12.24 23.49 19.36
CA SER A 423 -11.59 24.11 18.21
C SER A 423 -10.95 25.43 18.58
N TRP A 424 -10.20 26.03 17.68
CA TRP A 424 -9.69 27.40 17.75
C TRP A 424 -9.42 27.97 16.34
N ASN A 425 -9.43 29.31 16.27
CA ASN A 425 -8.85 30.01 15.14
C ASN A 425 -7.36 30.36 15.42
N PHE A 426 -6.71 30.94 14.42
CA PHE A 426 -5.30 31.29 14.55
C PHE A 426 -5.06 32.31 15.68
N GLN A 427 -5.91 33.31 15.82
CA GLN A 427 -5.77 34.33 16.86
C GLN A 427 -5.90 33.73 18.26
N GLU A 428 -6.92 32.90 18.49
CA GLU A 428 -7.14 32.21 19.78
C GLU A 428 -5.94 31.29 20.11
N MET A 429 -5.37 30.60 19.12
CA MET A 429 -4.14 29.82 19.31
C MET A 429 -2.97 30.71 19.73
N GLN A 430 -2.75 31.84 19.06
CA GLN A 430 -1.67 32.77 19.40
C GLN A 430 -1.85 33.37 20.80
N GLU A 431 -3.07 33.68 21.22
CA GLU A 431 -3.37 34.16 22.59
C GLU A 431 -2.94 33.12 23.63
N VAL A 432 -3.29 31.85 23.42
CA VAL A 432 -2.86 30.73 24.30
C VAL A 432 -1.33 30.59 24.34
N VAL A 433 -0.68 30.57 23.17
CA VAL A 433 0.78 30.48 23.06
C VAL A 433 1.48 31.62 23.82
N ASN A 434 0.96 32.86 23.67
CA ASN A 434 1.48 34.04 24.37
C ASN A 434 1.24 33.99 25.89
N GLU A 435 0.03 33.57 26.33
CA GLU A 435 -0.29 33.40 27.76
C GLU A 435 0.59 32.37 28.44
N LEU A 436 0.95 31.29 27.72
CA LEU A 436 1.86 30.26 28.19
C LEU A 436 3.35 30.73 28.18
N GLY A 437 3.68 31.85 27.52
CA GLY A 437 5.06 32.25 27.25
C GLY A 437 5.84 31.19 26.47
N TYR A 438 5.17 30.50 25.56
CA TYR A 438 5.78 29.41 24.78
C TYR A 438 6.53 30.01 23.56
N GLU A 439 7.80 29.66 23.41
CA GLU A 439 8.66 30.21 22.36
C GLU A 439 9.08 29.18 21.29
N GLY A 440 8.73 27.92 21.47
CA GLY A 440 9.10 26.82 20.53
C GLY A 440 8.08 26.62 19.38
N PRO A 441 8.39 25.73 18.42
CA PRO A 441 7.41 25.32 17.41
C PRO A 441 6.28 24.55 18.08
N VAL A 442 5.05 25.01 17.92
CA VAL A 442 3.88 24.45 18.66
C VAL A 442 3.64 22.96 18.37
N MET A 443 3.98 22.51 17.13
CA MET A 443 3.87 21.13 16.68
C MET A 443 5.16 20.31 16.88
N GLY A 444 6.16 20.88 17.60
CA GLY A 444 7.46 20.26 17.76
C GLY A 444 8.40 20.39 16.55
N PRO A 445 9.66 19.97 16.69
CA PRO A 445 10.70 20.15 15.68
C PRO A 445 10.57 19.21 14.48
N HIS A 446 9.76 18.15 14.57
CA HIS A 446 9.58 17.17 13.50
C HIS A 446 8.60 17.60 12.42
N VAL A 447 7.71 18.56 12.71
CA VAL A 447 6.74 19.10 11.74
C VAL A 447 7.35 20.32 11.06
N THR A 448 7.80 20.16 9.82
CA THR A 448 8.40 21.24 9.03
C THR A 448 7.35 22.15 8.39
N GLN A 449 7.79 23.32 7.89
CA GLN A 449 6.94 24.25 7.13
C GLN A 449 6.28 23.57 5.92
N ASP A 450 7.02 22.72 5.21
CA ASP A 450 6.53 21.96 4.07
C ASP A 450 5.37 21.05 4.46
N LEU A 451 5.56 20.20 5.48
CA LEU A 451 4.54 19.28 5.97
C LEU A 451 3.34 20.02 6.58
N LEU A 452 3.58 21.09 7.34
CA LEU A 452 2.52 21.86 7.97
C LEU A 452 1.69 22.61 6.93
N LEU A 453 2.31 23.15 5.86
CA LEU A 453 1.59 23.78 4.76
C LEU A 453 0.70 22.79 4.02
N GLN A 454 1.19 21.57 3.77
CA GLN A 454 0.40 20.50 3.17
C GLN A 454 -0.84 20.22 4.01
N PHE A 455 -0.71 20.06 5.32
CA PHE A 455 -1.84 19.81 6.23
C PHE A 455 -2.82 20.99 6.24
N VAL A 456 -2.32 22.21 6.42
CA VAL A 456 -3.17 23.42 6.47
C VAL A 456 -4.00 23.54 5.19
N LEU A 457 -3.41 23.32 4.02
CA LEU A 457 -4.14 23.38 2.76
C LEU A 457 -5.15 22.24 2.64
N ALA A 458 -4.76 21.01 2.96
CA ALA A 458 -5.64 19.85 2.81
C ALA A 458 -6.86 19.90 3.76
N TYR A 459 -6.69 20.43 4.98
CA TYR A 459 -7.77 20.48 5.96
C TYR A 459 -8.65 21.75 5.86
N ASN A 460 -8.16 22.81 5.22
CA ASN A 460 -8.89 24.07 5.08
C ASN A 460 -9.20 24.42 3.61
N GLN A 461 -9.01 23.51 2.68
CA GLN A 461 -9.16 23.80 1.25
C GLN A 461 -10.55 24.36 0.92
N ASP A 462 -11.62 23.80 1.49
CA ASP A 462 -13.01 24.23 1.25
C ASP A 462 -13.29 25.66 1.75
N GLU A 463 -12.44 26.20 2.63
CA GLU A 463 -12.52 27.61 3.04
C GLU A 463 -11.99 28.56 1.95
N PHE A 464 -11.12 28.11 1.07
CA PHE A 464 -10.41 28.99 0.13
C PHE A 464 -10.67 28.66 -1.34
N VAL A 465 -11.23 27.50 -1.65
CA VAL A 465 -11.47 27.03 -3.03
C VAL A 465 -12.92 26.59 -3.18
N ASP A 466 -13.59 27.15 -4.16
CA ASP A 466 -14.88 26.70 -4.68
C ASP A 466 -14.67 26.10 -6.07
N TRP A 467 -14.60 24.77 -6.09
CA TRP A 467 -14.37 24.00 -7.33
C TRP A 467 -15.58 24.07 -8.28
N ALA A 468 -16.79 24.24 -7.76
CA ALA A 468 -18.01 24.29 -8.57
C ALA A 468 -18.09 25.57 -9.37
N SER A 469 -17.78 26.72 -8.75
CA SER A 469 -17.73 28.02 -9.43
C SER A 469 -16.39 28.30 -10.12
N GLY A 470 -15.35 27.48 -9.86
CA GLY A 470 -13.99 27.67 -10.38
C GLY A 470 -13.32 28.93 -9.80
N THR A 471 -13.57 29.25 -8.53
CA THR A 471 -13.03 30.45 -7.89
C THR A 471 -12.24 30.12 -6.62
N CYS A 472 -11.35 31.04 -6.21
CA CYS A 472 -10.63 30.93 -4.95
C CYS A 472 -10.48 32.29 -4.25
N ARG A 473 -10.03 32.27 -2.97
CA ARG A 473 -9.84 33.45 -2.12
C ARG A 473 -8.61 33.34 -1.23
N PHE A 474 -7.45 33.16 -1.84
CA PHE A 474 -6.17 33.09 -1.15
C PHE A 474 -5.57 34.46 -0.77
N ASP A 475 -6.14 35.57 -1.24
CA ASP A 475 -5.70 36.92 -0.91
C ASP A 475 -6.38 37.51 0.35
N THR A 476 -6.95 36.64 1.18
CA THR A 476 -7.66 37.00 2.41
C THR A 476 -6.74 37.06 3.63
N GLU A 477 -7.16 37.81 4.66
CA GLU A 477 -6.47 37.89 5.95
C GLU A 477 -6.41 36.47 6.61
N ALA A 478 -7.49 35.70 6.55
CA ALA A 478 -7.57 34.36 7.11
C ALA A 478 -6.49 33.41 6.51
N PHE A 479 -6.26 33.45 5.19
CA PHE A 479 -5.19 32.66 4.59
C PHE A 479 -3.80 33.20 4.99
N GLY A 480 -3.64 34.50 5.13
CA GLY A 480 -2.42 35.11 5.67
C GLY A 480 -2.10 34.65 7.09
N GLU A 481 -3.11 34.50 7.96
CA GLU A 481 -2.95 33.96 9.31
C GLU A 481 -2.50 32.49 9.28
N LEU A 482 -3.02 31.67 8.39
CA LEU A 482 -2.56 30.29 8.21
C LEU A 482 -1.12 30.21 7.73
N LEU A 483 -0.68 31.08 6.82
CA LEU A 483 0.72 31.17 6.41
C LEU A 483 1.63 31.63 7.56
N GLN A 484 1.15 32.51 8.45
CA GLN A 484 1.88 32.89 9.65
C GLN A 484 2.03 31.71 10.63
N PHE A 485 0.99 30.88 10.76
CA PHE A 485 1.09 29.65 11.54
C PHE A 485 2.15 28.70 10.98
N VAL A 486 2.12 28.45 9.67
CA VAL A 486 3.13 27.61 8.99
C VAL A 486 4.55 28.16 9.18
N ALA A 487 4.73 29.49 9.12
CA ALA A 487 6.04 30.13 9.28
C ALA A 487 6.68 29.90 10.67
N GLN A 488 5.91 29.48 11.69
CA GLN A 488 6.42 29.17 13.03
C GLN A 488 7.10 27.78 13.09
N ALA A 489 6.83 26.91 12.11
CA ALA A 489 7.48 25.60 12.01
C ALA A 489 8.91 25.73 11.49
N PRO A 490 9.80 24.76 11.79
CA PRO A 490 11.15 24.75 11.25
C PRO A 490 11.15 24.56 9.72
N GLU A 491 12.10 25.22 9.02
CA GLU A 491 12.24 25.07 7.56
C GLU A 491 12.62 23.64 7.16
N THR A 492 13.49 22.99 7.95
CA THR A 492 13.94 21.62 7.72
C THR A 492 13.95 20.86 9.04
N GLN A 493 13.78 19.54 8.96
CA GLN A 493 13.94 18.67 10.12
C GLN A 493 15.40 18.66 10.58
N ASP A 494 15.63 18.82 11.89
CA ASP A 494 16.95 18.64 12.49
C ASP A 494 17.25 17.15 12.61
N SER A 495 18.13 16.64 11.77
CA SER A 495 18.53 15.22 11.77
C SER A 495 19.29 14.79 13.03
N SER A 496 19.69 15.73 13.90
CA SER A 496 20.30 15.45 15.21
C SER A 496 19.28 15.36 16.34
N GLU A 497 18.00 15.71 16.11
CA GLU A 497 16.93 15.55 17.08
C GLU A 497 16.41 14.11 17.01
N GLU A 498 16.72 13.31 18.03
CA GLU A 498 16.35 11.91 18.13
C GLU A 498 15.19 11.67 19.11
N ARG A 499 14.78 12.72 19.86
CA ARG A 499 13.69 12.60 20.84
C ARG A 499 12.33 12.44 20.14
N ASN A 500 11.49 11.60 20.70
CA ASN A 500 10.10 11.42 20.25
C ASN A 500 9.16 12.49 20.82
N ASP A 501 7.91 12.49 20.39
CA ASP A 501 6.88 13.43 20.86
C ASP A 501 6.69 13.40 22.38
N PHE A 502 6.72 12.22 23.00
CA PHE A 502 6.61 12.07 24.46
C PHE A 502 7.71 12.86 25.20
N GLU A 503 8.97 12.70 24.77
CA GLU A 503 10.11 13.37 25.40
C GLU A 503 10.06 14.90 25.20
N LEU A 504 9.68 15.33 24.00
CA LEU A 504 9.52 16.76 23.66
C LEU A 504 8.37 17.41 24.44
N ILE A 505 7.22 16.73 24.54
CA ILE A 505 6.06 17.19 25.31
C ILE A 505 6.41 17.25 26.80
N ALA A 506 7.07 16.21 27.34
CA ALA A 506 7.51 16.17 28.75
C ALA A 506 8.54 17.25 29.06
N ALA A 507 9.43 17.59 28.13
CA ALA A 507 10.37 18.69 28.24
C ALA A 507 9.72 20.09 28.11
N GLY A 508 8.48 20.16 27.62
CA GLY A 508 7.77 21.41 27.35
C GLY A 508 8.19 22.07 26.03
N GLU A 509 8.86 21.34 25.15
CA GLU A 509 9.38 21.78 23.87
C GLU A 509 8.43 21.47 22.70
N GLN A 510 7.32 20.80 22.99
CA GLN A 510 6.19 20.59 22.08
C GLN A 510 4.88 20.80 22.83
N LEU A 511 3.94 21.53 22.22
CA LEU A 511 2.65 21.90 22.82
C LEU A 511 1.52 21.04 22.27
N LEU A 512 1.55 20.73 21.00
CA LEU A 512 0.53 20.05 20.25
C LEU A 512 1.07 18.82 19.53
N MET A 513 0.23 17.84 19.31
CA MET A 513 0.54 16.64 18.54
C MET A 513 -0.52 16.39 17.46
N TYR A 514 -0.08 16.13 16.24
CA TYR A 514 -0.94 15.60 15.17
C TYR A 514 -1.07 14.07 15.29
N GLY A 515 -2.24 13.56 14.95
CA GLY A 515 -2.42 12.13 14.79
C GLY A 515 -3.77 11.76 14.21
N LYS A 516 -3.93 10.45 14.00
CA LYS A 516 -5.15 9.83 13.46
C LYS A 516 -5.74 8.84 14.46
N LEU A 517 -7.05 8.85 14.58
CA LEU A 517 -7.82 7.85 15.32
C LEU A 517 -8.66 7.06 14.30
N GLY A 518 -8.49 5.76 14.24
CA GLY A 518 -9.30 4.82 13.45
C GLY A 518 -9.98 3.75 14.31
N ASN A 519 -9.66 3.76 15.61
CA ASN A 519 -10.27 2.92 16.64
C ASN A 519 -10.20 3.65 17.99
N VAL A 520 -10.98 3.19 18.96
CA VAL A 520 -11.06 3.85 20.29
C VAL A 520 -9.74 3.74 21.05
N LYS A 521 -9.07 2.58 20.99
CA LYS A 521 -7.79 2.36 21.68
C LYS A 521 -6.72 3.37 21.31
N SER A 522 -6.76 3.92 20.11
CA SER A 522 -5.77 4.90 19.62
C SER A 522 -5.73 6.18 20.46
N ILE A 523 -6.79 6.52 21.22
CA ILE A 523 -6.77 7.67 22.14
C ILE A 523 -5.69 7.51 23.20
N GLN A 524 -5.42 6.27 23.64
CA GLN A 524 -4.43 5.96 24.68
C GLN A 524 -3.00 6.32 24.25
N LYS A 525 -2.73 6.36 22.94
CA LYS A 525 -1.47 6.88 22.42
C LYS A 525 -1.25 8.35 22.82
N PHE A 526 -2.28 9.18 22.64
CA PHE A 526 -2.20 10.60 23.02
C PHE A 526 -2.12 10.75 24.53
N GLN A 527 -2.92 9.98 25.29
CA GLN A 527 -2.89 10.01 26.75
C GLN A 527 -1.50 9.69 27.30
N GLN A 528 -0.81 8.70 26.73
CA GLN A 528 0.54 8.34 27.15
C GLN A 528 1.58 9.38 26.72
N ASN A 529 1.48 9.94 25.51
CA ASN A 529 2.39 10.99 25.06
C ASN A 529 2.27 12.26 25.93
N PHE A 530 1.07 12.64 26.33
CA PHE A 530 0.84 13.82 27.19
C PHE A 530 0.93 13.51 28.71
N GLY A 531 0.97 12.24 29.09
CA GLY A 531 0.98 11.80 30.50
C GLY A 531 -0.31 12.14 31.25
N THR A 532 -1.44 12.30 30.54
CA THR A 532 -2.74 12.68 31.11
C THR A 532 -3.89 12.20 30.21
N THR A 533 -5.07 11.96 30.81
CA THR A 533 -6.34 11.74 30.09
C THR A 533 -7.05 13.06 29.72
N ASP A 534 -6.64 14.18 30.33
CA ASP A 534 -7.24 15.51 30.11
C ASP A 534 -6.71 16.11 28.81
N LEU A 535 -7.29 15.74 27.68
CA LEU A 535 -6.94 16.14 26.34
C LEU A 535 -7.96 17.08 25.71
N SER A 536 -7.52 18.00 24.88
CA SER A 536 -8.36 18.81 23.99
C SER A 536 -8.00 18.53 22.54
N PHE A 537 -8.99 18.12 21.76
CA PHE A 537 -8.86 17.85 20.32
C PHE A 537 -9.29 19.10 19.55
N VAL A 538 -8.32 19.96 19.25
CA VAL A 538 -8.59 21.33 18.73
C VAL A 538 -8.49 21.43 17.21
N GLY A 539 -7.86 20.46 16.54
CA GLY A 539 -7.61 20.50 15.10
C GLY A 539 -6.70 21.63 14.64
N PHE A 540 -6.54 21.75 13.33
CA PHE A 540 -5.81 22.86 12.72
C PHE A 540 -6.62 24.16 12.89
N PRO A 541 -5.96 25.32 13.08
CA PRO A 541 -6.65 26.60 13.16
C PRO A 541 -7.49 26.81 11.90
N ALA A 542 -8.79 27.05 12.09
CA ALA A 542 -9.76 27.28 11.03
C ALA A 542 -10.54 28.58 11.28
N SER A 543 -10.99 29.26 10.24
CA SER A 543 -11.76 30.49 10.39
C SER A 543 -13.23 30.22 10.78
N SER A 544 -13.71 29.01 10.43
CA SER A 544 -15.10 28.60 10.66
C SER A 544 -15.17 27.15 11.10
N GLY A 545 -15.64 26.85 12.28
CA GLY A 545 -15.94 25.49 12.71
C GLY A 545 -14.78 24.73 13.36
N ILE A 546 -14.92 23.42 13.44
CA ILE A 546 -13.99 22.50 14.11
C ILE A 546 -12.85 22.13 13.17
N GLY A 547 -11.63 22.27 13.65
CA GLY A 547 -10.42 22.01 12.84
C GLY A 547 -10.03 20.54 12.68
N ASN A 548 -10.70 19.59 13.37
CA ASN A 548 -10.50 18.16 13.17
C ASN A 548 -11.23 17.71 11.91
N ALA A 549 -10.67 16.72 11.21
CA ALA A 549 -11.15 16.34 9.89
C ALA A 549 -11.33 14.83 9.74
N ILE A 550 -12.08 14.45 8.72
CA ILE A 550 -12.23 13.08 8.23
C ILE A 550 -11.15 12.83 7.18
N SER A 551 -10.40 11.75 7.31
CA SER A 551 -9.64 11.17 6.20
C SER A 551 -10.05 9.72 5.98
N TYR A 552 -9.83 9.18 4.79
CA TYR A 552 -10.17 7.81 4.45
C TYR A 552 -9.18 7.26 3.43
N ASP A 553 -8.97 5.94 3.41
CA ASP A 553 -8.04 5.31 2.46
C ASP A 553 -8.68 5.09 1.10
N MET A 554 -9.98 4.85 1.07
CA MET A 554 -10.72 4.67 -0.16
C MET A 554 -12.14 5.24 -0.10
N SER A 555 -12.68 5.56 -1.26
CA SER A 555 -14.10 5.89 -1.43
C SER A 555 -14.67 5.24 -2.69
N LEU A 556 -15.94 4.89 -2.64
CA LEU A 556 -16.65 4.22 -3.72
C LEU A 556 -17.59 5.18 -4.43
N ALA A 557 -17.74 5.00 -5.74
CA ALA A 557 -18.68 5.73 -6.58
C ALA A 557 -19.23 4.84 -7.68
N ILE A 558 -20.40 5.20 -8.21
CA ILE A 558 -21.00 4.55 -9.38
C ILE A 558 -21.06 5.55 -10.52
N SER A 559 -20.69 5.11 -11.71
CA SER A 559 -20.72 5.94 -12.91
C SER A 559 -22.14 6.30 -13.32
N ALA A 560 -22.36 7.55 -13.71
CA ALA A 560 -23.63 7.96 -14.34
C ALA A 560 -23.90 7.26 -15.68
N GLY A 561 -22.85 6.69 -16.30
CA GLY A 561 -22.95 5.90 -17.52
C GLY A 561 -23.24 4.41 -17.29
N CYS A 562 -23.24 3.93 -16.04
CA CYS A 562 -23.47 2.52 -15.71
C CYS A 562 -24.85 2.08 -16.21
N GLN A 563 -24.87 0.96 -16.98
CA GLN A 563 -26.10 0.44 -17.54
C GLN A 563 -26.89 -0.46 -16.57
N ALA A 564 -26.26 -0.86 -15.46
CA ALA A 564 -26.86 -1.69 -14.42
C ALA A 564 -26.56 -1.12 -13.02
N PRO A 565 -27.03 0.10 -12.72
CA PRO A 565 -26.71 0.79 -11.47
C PRO A 565 -27.20 0.02 -10.22
N ASP A 566 -28.32 -0.70 -10.32
CA ASP A 566 -28.83 -1.52 -9.21
C ASP A 566 -27.85 -2.68 -8.88
N ALA A 567 -27.30 -3.35 -9.90
CA ALA A 567 -26.30 -4.40 -9.68
C ALA A 567 -24.95 -3.82 -9.16
N ALA A 568 -24.55 -2.64 -9.64
CA ALA A 568 -23.39 -1.94 -9.11
C ALA A 568 -23.59 -1.54 -7.64
N TRP A 569 -24.83 -1.13 -7.28
CA TRP A 569 -25.18 -0.80 -5.91
C TRP A 569 -25.22 -2.05 -5.01
N GLU A 570 -25.68 -3.20 -5.47
CA GLU A 570 -25.62 -4.47 -4.72
C GLU A 570 -24.20 -4.77 -4.24
N PHE A 571 -23.18 -4.45 -5.05
CA PHE A 571 -21.79 -4.59 -4.64
C PHE A 571 -21.36 -3.45 -3.69
N VAL A 572 -21.63 -2.20 -4.05
CA VAL A 572 -21.15 -1.03 -3.30
C VAL A 572 -21.78 -0.95 -1.91
N ARG A 573 -23.05 -1.36 -1.76
CA ARG A 573 -23.75 -1.33 -0.47
C ARG A 573 -23.13 -2.26 0.58
N GLU A 574 -22.48 -3.35 0.16
CA GLU A 574 -21.86 -4.31 1.09
C GLU A 574 -20.80 -3.64 2.00
N PHE A 575 -20.16 -2.57 1.54
CA PHE A 575 -19.21 -1.79 2.32
C PHE A 575 -19.85 -0.88 3.38
N TYR A 576 -21.17 -0.81 3.41
CA TYR A 576 -21.93 0.08 4.29
C TYR A 576 -22.90 -0.67 5.21
N LEU A 577 -22.96 -1.98 5.15
CA LEU A 577 -23.78 -2.78 6.04
C LEU A 577 -23.24 -2.76 7.47
N ASP A 578 -24.09 -3.12 8.42
CA ASP A 578 -23.76 -3.11 9.84
C ASP A 578 -22.75 -4.18 10.26
N ASP A 579 -22.60 -5.24 9.47
CA ASP A 579 -21.64 -6.32 9.68
C ASP A 579 -20.31 -6.13 8.92
N TYR A 580 -20.18 -5.08 8.08
CA TYR A 580 -18.91 -4.78 7.42
C TYR A 580 -17.84 -4.36 8.44
N ASP A 581 -16.67 -4.99 8.34
CA ASP A 581 -15.54 -4.71 9.23
C ASP A 581 -14.58 -3.70 8.56
N ALA A 582 -14.90 -2.43 8.70
CA ALA A 582 -14.07 -1.35 8.16
C ALA A 582 -12.70 -1.30 8.88
N PRO A 583 -11.61 -1.00 8.14
CA PRO A 583 -10.26 -0.89 8.71
C PRO A 583 -10.13 0.25 9.73
N ALA A 584 -11.00 1.25 9.65
CA ALA A 584 -11.08 2.38 10.58
C ALA A 584 -12.50 2.54 11.12
N PHE A 585 -12.94 3.75 11.52
CA PHE A 585 -14.31 3.97 11.98
C PHE A 585 -15.30 3.79 10.83
N PRO A 586 -16.27 2.86 10.93
CA PRO A 586 -17.31 2.71 9.92
C PRO A 586 -18.18 3.97 9.79
N VAL A 587 -18.62 4.28 8.58
CA VAL A 587 -19.59 5.37 8.35
C VAL A 587 -21.00 4.98 8.79
N ASN A 588 -21.32 3.69 8.89
CA ASN A 588 -22.56 3.16 9.42
C ASN A 588 -22.55 3.19 10.97
N LYS A 589 -23.59 3.78 11.57
CA LYS A 589 -23.72 3.91 13.04
C LYS A 589 -23.73 2.57 13.76
N ALA A 590 -24.46 1.59 13.25
CA ALA A 590 -24.57 0.29 13.89
C ALA A 590 -23.23 -0.46 13.86
N ALA A 591 -22.53 -0.41 12.73
CA ALA A 591 -21.17 -0.96 12.58
C ALA A 591 -20.18 -0.25 13.51
N LEU A 592 -20.27 1.08 13.66
CA LEU A 592 -19.42 1.85 14.59
C LEU A 592 -19.61 1.40 16.03
N MET A 593 -20.86 1.30 16.47
CA MET A 593 -21.16 0.87 17.85
C MET A 593 -20.77 -0.59 18.09
N ARG A 594 -20.92 -1.46 17.08
CA ARG A 594 -20.41 -2.83 17.13
C ARG A 594 -18.89 -2.87 17.28
N LYS A 595 -18.16 -2.06 16.52
CA LYS A 595 -16.69 -1.96 16.63
C LYS A 595 -16.25 -1.49 18.02
N PHE A 596 -16.91 -0.49 18.60
CA PHE A 596 -16.64 -0.05 19.97
C PHE A 596 -16.83 -1.19 20.99
N ALA A 597 -17.95 -1.92 20.87
CA ALA A 597 -18.23 -3.05 21.77
C ALA A 597 -17.22 -4.20 21.59
N GLN A 598 -16.74 -4.45 20.39
CA GLN A 598 -15.69 -5.44 20.12
C GLN A 598 -14.38 -5.02 20.78
N GLU A 599 -13.94 -3.76 20.62
CA GLU A 599 -12.71 -3.25 21.24
C GLU A 599 -12.77 -3.30 22.78
N GLN A 600 -13.94 -3.03 23.38
CA GLN A 600 -14.13 -3.15 24.83
C GLN A 600 -14.11 -4.60 25.34
N ALA A 601 -14.47 -5.55 24.48
CA ALA A 601 -14.47 -6.98 24.82
C ALA A 601 -13.12 -7.66 24.58
N GLU A 602 -12.16 -6.99 23.93
CA GLU A 602 -10.84 -7.55 23.69
C GLU A 602 -10.06 -7.74 24.99
N GLU A 603 -9.47 -8.91 25.17
CA GLU A 603 -8.59 -9.20 26.28
C GLU A 603 -7.12 -9.01 25.90
N GLY A 604 -6.31 -8.53 26.83
CA GLY A 604 -4.88 -8.38 26.63
C GLY A 604 -4.44 -6.94 26.38
N GLU A 605 -3.16 -6.80 26.04
CA GLU A 605 -2.49 -5.53 25.81
C GLU A 605 -1.87 -5.54 24.40
N THR A 606 -2.09 -4.47 23.64
CA THR A 606 -1.40 -4.22 22.37
C THR A 606 -0.22 -3.28 22.65
N VAL A 607 0.99 -3.66 22.27
CA VAL A 607 2.18 -2.83 22.42
C VAL A 607 2.65 -2.39 21.05
N LEU A 608 2.73 -1.07 20.85
CA LEU A 608 3.32 -0.46 19.65
C LEU A 608 4.63 0.22 20.06
N SER A 609 5.71 -0.08 19.34
CA SER A 609 7.01 0.58 19.53
C SER A 609 7.30 1.49 18.34
N ASP A 610 7.74 2.72 18.62
CA ASP A 610 8.24 3.61 17.59
C ASP A 610 9.74 3.34 17.26
N SER A 611 10.28 4.06 16.30
CA SER A 611 11.68 3.94 15.89
C SER A 611 12.69 4.34 16.98
N THR A 612 12.24 5.04 18.03
CA THR A 612 13.08 5.44 19.19
C THR A 612 13.07 4.37 20.30
N GLY A 613 12.20 3.36 20.19
CA GLY A 613 11.96 2.33 21.20
C GLY A 613 10.98 2.77 22.30
N PHE A 614 10.26 3.87 22.11
CA PHE A 614 9.15 4.23 23.00
C PHE A 614 7.97 3.28 22.77
N GLU A 615 7.48 2.66 23.82
CA GLU A 615 6.37 1.70 23.79
C GLU A 615 5.07 2.36 24.23
N VAL A 616 4.08 2.33 23.38
CA VAL A 616 2.68 2.66 23.71
C VAL A 616 1.93 1.37 24.00
N ARG A 617 1.33 1.28 25.18
CA ARG A 617 0.59 0.12 25.64
C ARG A 617 -0.89 0.43 25.66
N MET A 618 -1.67 -0.28 24.85
CA MET A 618 -3.09 -0.06 24.70
C MET A 618 -3.86 -1.28 25.20
N THR A 619 -4.88 -1.04 26.00
CA THR A 619 -5.79 -2.06 26.56
C THR A 619 -7.21 -1.83 26.03
N ALA A 620 -8.15 -2.70 26.42
CA ALA A 620 -9.56 -2.47 26.15
C ALA A 620 -9.98 -1.06 26.60
N PRO A 621 -10.66 -0.28 25.75
CA PRO A 621 -11.04 1.08 26.09
C PRO A 621 -12.12 1.13 27.16
N SER A 622 -12.03 2.14 28.03
CA SER A 622 -13.05 2.45 29.02
C SER A 622 -14.29 3.10 28.39
N ASP A 623 -15.40 3.13 29.13
CA ASP A 623 -16.63 3.85 28.71
C ASP A 623 -16.34 5.35 28.46
N GLU A 624 -15.51 5.98 29.30
CA GLU A 624 -15.12 7.39 29.17
C GLU A 624 -14.30 7.65 27.87
N GLU A 625 -13.42 6.75 27.50
CA GLU A 625 -12.68 6.82 26.24
C GLU A 625 -13.60 6.63 25.03
N CYS A 626 -14.56 5.69 25.13
CA CYS A 626 -15.59 5.52 24.09
C CYS A 626 -16.44 6.77 23.92
N ASP A 627 -16.92 7.36 25.01
CA ASP A 627 -17.72 8.59 24.99
C ASP A 627 -16.93 9.77 24.39
N THR A 628 -15.65 9.89 24.78
CA THR A 628 -14.76 10.94 24.26
C THR A 628 -14.54 10.80 22.75
N VAL A 629 -14.25 9.59 22.27
CA VAL A 629 -14.05 9.33 20.85
C VAL A 629 -15.34 9.50 20.06
N LEU A 630 -16.48 9.08 20.59
CA LEU A 630 -17.78 9.27 19.95
C LEU A 630 -18.11 10.76 19.81
N ALA A 631 -17.92 11.56 20.87
CA ALA A 631 -18.13 13.01 20.83
C ALA A 631 -17.19 13.70 19.82
N LEU A 632 -15.94 13.23 19.71
CA LEU A 632 -15.01 13.69 18.69
C LEU A 632 -15.51 13.36 17.29
N ILE A 633 -15.93 12.11 17.04
CA ILE A 633 -16.48 11.68 15.74
C ILE A 633 -17.68 12.52 15.35
N GLU A 634 -18.62 12.76 16.27
CA GLU A 634 -19.82 13.57 16.04
C GLU A 634 -19.50 15.04 15.73
N SER A 635 -18.32 15.51 16.12
CA SER A 635 -17.86 16.87 15.89
C SER A 635 -17.17 17.10 14.55
N LEU A 636 -16.82 16.05 13.82
CA LEU A 636 -16.11 16.16 12.54
C LEU A 636 -17.05 16.73 11.47
N ASP A 637 -16.63 17.79 10.78
CA ASP A 637 -17.46 18.52 9.82
C ASP A 637 -16.77 18.79 8.47
N ARG A 638 -15.56 18.26 8.27
CA ARG A 638 -14.76 18.47 7.06
C ARG A 638 -13.98 17.22 6.66
N VAL A 639 -13.58 17.18 5.40
CA VAL A 639 -12.83 16.07 4.80
C VAL A 639 -11.44 16.55 4.40
N TYR A 640 -10.43 15.73 4.65
CA TYR A 640 -9.09 15.92 4.10
C TYR A 640 -9.14 15.89 2.57
N ARG A 641 -8.71 16.97 1.93
CA ARG A 641 -8.65 17.10 0.47
C ARG A 641 -7.31 17.69 0.07
N PHE A 642 -6.48 16.89 -0.57
CA PHE A 642 -5.19 17.34 -1.02
C PHE A 642 -5.14 17.46 -2.55
N ASP A 643 -4.71 18.63 -3.03
CA ASP A 643 -4.44 18.88 -4.44
C ASP A 643 -2.96 19.28 -4.59
N PRO A 644 -2.13 18.39 -5.19
CA PRO A 644 -0.68 18.58 -5.26
C PRO A 644 -0.27 19.76 -6.13
N GLU A 645 -1.00 20.06 -7.21
CA GLU A 645 -0.72 21.19 -8.09
C GLU A 645 -1.02 22.50 -7.37
N LEU A 646 -2.14 22.58 -6.65
CA LEU A 646 -2.49 23.73 -5.82
C LEU A 646 -1.48 23.93 -4.70
N TYR A 647 -1.09 22.83 -4.01
CA TYR A 647 -0.05 22.86 -3.01
C TYR A 647 1.28 23.43 -3.57
N GLN A 648 1.70 22.94 -4.73
CA GLN A 648 2.94 23.41 -5.37
C GLN A 648 2.88 24.91 -5.70
N ILE A 649 1.76 25.40 -6.21
CA ILE A 649 1.54 26.82 -6.50
C ILE A 649 1.69 27.66 -5.22
N VAL A 650 1.05 27.23 -4.12
CA VAL A 650 1.11 27.95 -2.86
C VAL A 650 2.49 27.90 -2.26
N PHE A 651 3.14 26.73 -2.25
CA PHE A 651 4.47 26.53 -1.67
C PHE A 651 5.53 27.38 -2.37
N GLU A 652 5.53 27.43 -3.72
CA GLU A 652 6.49 28.22 -4.49
C GLU A 652 6.42 29.71 -4.13
N GLU A 653 5.23 30.28 -4.00
CA GLU A 653 5.06 31.71 -3.68
C GLU A 653 5.25 31.99 -2.19
N ALA A 654 4.75 31.12 -1.30
CA ALA A 654 4.87 31.29 0.15
C ALA A 654 6.31 31.12 0.65
N SER A 655 7.17 30.37 -0.07
CA SER A 655 8.56 30.15 0.30
C SER A 655 9.36 31.46 0.49
N ALA A 656 9.05 32.49 -0.30
CA ALA A 656 9.68 33.82 -0.14
C ALA A 656 9.27 34.50 1.18
N PHE A 657 8.04 34.30 1.63
CA PHE A 657 7.56 34.79 2.92
C PHE A 657 8.21 34.01 4.07
N PHE A 658 8.26 32.67 3.99
CA PHE A 658 8.89 31.84 5.02
C PHE A 658 10.38 32.14 5.21
N LYS A 659 11.10 32.51 4.16
CA LYS A 659 12.49 32.96 4.20
C LYS A 659 12.67 34.42 4.62
N GLY A 660 11.58 35.16 4.85
CA GLY A 660 11.64 36.60 5.16
C GLY A 660 12.07 37.50 4.01
N GLU A 661 12.01 37.00 2.77
CA GLU A 661 12.38 37.70 1.54
C GLU A 661 11.21 38.56 0.96
N ALA A 662 9.96 38.23 1.33
CA ALA A 662 8.77 38.94 0.91
C ALA A 662 7.77 39.07 2.05
N SER A 663 6.88 40.09 1.99
CA SER A 663 5.79 40.24 2.96
C SER A 663 4.55 39.45 2.54
N LEU A 664 3.62 39.20 3.46
CA LEU A 664 2.31 38.62 3.13
C LEU A 664 1.58 39.43 2.03
N SER A 665 1.63 40.75 2.11
CA SER A 665 1.02 41.64 1.11
C SER A 665 1.61 41.47 -0.31
N ASP A 666 2.82 40.92 -0.42
CA ASP A 666 3.46 40.64 -1.70
C ASP A 666 3.10 39.25 -2.22
N VAL A 667 3.02 38.24 -1.34
CA VAL A 667 2.84 36.83 -1.76
C VAL A 667 1.37 36.44 -1.94
N LEU A 668 0.44 36.93 -1.11
CA LEU A 668 -0.99 36.58 -1.19
C LEU A 668 -1.61 36.88 -2.56
N PRO A 669 -1.40 38.07 -3.18
CA PRO A 669 -1.93 38.32 -4.51
C PRO A 669 -1.34 37.44 -5.61
N ARG A 670 -0.08 36.98 -5.45
CA ARG A 670 0.56 36.05 -6.41
C ARG A 670 -0.05 34.66 -6.31
N ILE A 671 -0.20 34.18 -5.08
CA ILE A 671 -0.88 32.90 -4.81
C ILE A 671 -2.29 32.95 -5.40
N GLN A 672 -3.08 33.99 -5.08
CA GLN A 672 -4.42 34.18 -5.59
C GLN A 672 -4.48 34.11 -7.11
N ASN A 673 -3.62 34.85 -7.80
CA ASN A 673 -3.63 34.91 -9.28
C ASN A 673 -3.27 33.56 -9.91
N ARG A 674 -2.25 32.85 -9.40
CA ARG A 674 -1.83 31.57 -9.94
C ARG A 674 -2.84 30.46 -9.64
N ALA A 675 -3.34 30.39 -8.41
CA ALA A 675 -4.36 29.44 -7.98
C ALA A 675 -5.68 29.65 -8.76
N GLN A 676 -6.10 30.91 -8.98
CA GLN A 676 -7.31 31.21 -9.75
C GLN A 676 -7.23 30.71 -11.19
N ILE A 677 -6.08 30.84 -11.84
CA ILE A 677 -5.87 30.29 -13.20
C ILE A 677 -6.03 28.76 -13.18
N TYR A 678 -5.30 28.11 -12.28
CA TYR A 678 -5.36 26.66 -12.15
C TYR A 678 -6.77 26.14 -11.88
N ILE A 679 -7.45 26.69 -10.88
CA ILE A 679 -8.81 26.28 -10.49
C ILE A 679 -9.80 26.50 -11.62
N SER A 680 -9.72 27.63 -12.34
CA SER A 680 -10.58 27.90 -13.49
C SER A 680 -10.39 26.91 -14.64
N GLU A 681 -9.16 26.40 -14.83
CA GLU A 681 -8.86 25.39 -15.85
C GLU A 681 -9.41 24.01 -15.47
N GLN A 682 -9.47 23.69 -14.18
CA GLN A 682 -10.01 22.41 -13.71
C GLN A 682 -11.55 22.37 -13.73
N SER A 683 -12.22 23.52 -13.60
CA SER A 683 -13.69 23.63 -13.59
C SER A 683 -14.33 23.67 -14.99
N GLN A 684 -13.54 23.80 -16.05
CA GLN A 684 -14.02 23.76 -17.46
C GLN A 684 -14.06 22.31 -17.97
#